data_26d14c7dd4f5cb51c11f1512878fb74c
#
_entry.id   26d14c7dd4f5cb51c11f1512878fb74c
#
_cell.length_a   1.000
_cell.length_b   1.000
_cell.length_c   1.000
_cell.angle_alpha   90.00
_cell.angle_beta   90.00
_cell.angle_gamma   90.00
#
_symmetry.space_group_name_H-M   'P 1'
#
loop_
_entity.id
_entity.type
_entity.pdbx_description
1 polymer ?
#
loop_
_entity_poly.entity_id
_entity_poly.type
_entity_poly.pdbx_seq_one_letter_code
_entity_poly.pdbx_strand_id
1 'polypeptide(L)'
;MYDIVAQTVIAFFLVGYSALFMALVWWVLGAPLSLAVKNGIGPVRARLVGRRVHSGRVGCCLSVMLLSALILCGPYGFAHESEASPAATASIEGAVAAGGEGESMPVPGVPVKLTSTSPGQGPFSTTTDTDGRYQFTQLAPGVYKVEVGLEGFRTFTGSVALKQGEVATNNIRLELDKIVQQVEVQDKATPVATETSDSTATVSNRQITTLPLAEQKFTAVLPLVPGVVRTSDGKLNMKGEVENQGMLLVDSAQSVDPVTGSFSIPVPIDAIQSLNVDKTPYSSEYGGFSGGLAAIETRPPSGNWHYGMFDPLPGLRGKNGHLVGVSDWTPRFFFGGPILKNKLSFSEALTYDVRKRPVRGLPWPYDETKQQGFDSLTSFQAVLSPQHILSVSVNGFSNRKQFADISALTPQTASSDQGQRGVSVGGTDSYQFSSGALLSTVFRYTRFDSNAHGQGPQEMMIGPEGWSGNFFDAWTRSANQVELLPIFQFAQKEWFGRHQFKVGVDLNHRSYSGTDHSHAIQLTRQDGSLGEQINFQGGGRLSAQDTEVSEFLQDDWRVNDRLSLNLGGRLSTQSMGRSAAIAPRAGFVYAPGEDRKTVIRGGAGLFYGRVPLQAADFLDNPTRVVSLYDGSGQIASPVVFQNAYVTAVPGRGLVPTGRDLDSSPRNFTANLEVDREIRRNVVARFSYLYSRTQDLYIVTPLAAAPGSASLLGLAHTGDSHYREFEATVHYQAGERSELNVSYVRSQARGDLNTLSDIYVPFEAPVIRPDVTGNLASNVPNRLVSWGAFGLPWNITLSPVVDVRSGLPYSNVDTLQSYVGEANSQRFPTFFSFDLKGYREFKLPFFSSKKNRRVRIGLYMINLTNHSNPLEVYNNITSPYFGHFVGFQHRVNGFVIDIVN
;
A
#
# COMPACT_ATOMS: atom_id res chain seq x y z
N MET A 1 21.46 -32.67 21.81
CA MET A 1 20.02 -32.67 22.03
C MET A 1 19.32 -31.45 21.37
N TYR A 2 19.91 -30.25 21.41
CA TYR A 2 19.38 -29.07 20.74
C TYR A 2 19.36 -29.18 19.20
N ASP A 3 20.37 -29.79 18.60
CA ASP A 3 20.45 -29.98 17.14
C ASP A 3 19.44 -31.00 16.60
N ILE A 4 19.09 -32.02 17.35
CA ILE A 4 18.12 -33.04 16.95
C ILE A 4 16.69 -32.46 17.02
N VAL A 5 16.38 -31.66 18.02
CA VAL A 5 15.08 -30.97 18.13
C VAL A 5 14.92 -29.92 17.04
N ALA A 6 15.97 -29.18 16.75
CA ALA A 6 15.95 -28.17 15.65
C ALA A 6 15.76 -28.85 14.28
N GLN A 7 16.46 -29.95 14.01
CA GLN A 7 16.32 -30.72 12.77
C GLN A 7 14.94 -31.36 12.63
N THR A 8 14.36 -31.89 13.73
CA THR A 8 13.02 -32.47 13.73
C THR A 8 11.94 -31.45 13.51
N VAL A 9 12.04 -30.27 14.12
CA VAL A 9 11.11 -29.15 13.91
C VAL A 9 11.22 -28.59 12.47
N ILE A 10 12.44 -28.50 11.93
CA ILE A 10 12.69 -28.08 10.54
C ILE A 10 12.11 -29.09 9.55
N ALA A 11 12.29 -30.38 9.78
CA ALA A 11 11.71 -31.44 8.94
C ALA A 11 10.16 -31.39 8.97
N PHE A 12 9.57 -31.18 10.15
CA PHE A 12 8.11 -31.08 10.30
C PHE A 12 7.54 -29.85 9.59
N PHE A 13 8.21 -28.71 9.67
CA PHE A 13 7.82 -27.50 8.96
C PHE A 13 8.01 -27.61 7.44
N LEU A 14 9.15 -28.12 6.98
CA LEU A 14 9.43 -28.26 5.55
C LEU A 14 8.51 -29.28 4.87
N VAL A 15 8.21 -30.40 5.51
CA VAL A 15 7.28 -31.42 4.98
C VAL A 15 5.84 -30.94 5.06
N GLY A 16 5.44 -30.31 6.15
CA GLY A 16 4.10 -29.74 6.31
C GLY A 16 3.82 -28.61 5.33
N TYR A 17 4.74 -27.68 5.14
CA TYR A 17 4.59 -26.56 4.21
C TYR A 17 4.73 -26.98 2.75
N SER A 18 5.64 -27.91 2.42
CA SER A 18 5.74 -28.46 1.06
C SER A 18 4.48 -29.21 0.66
N ALA A 19 3.88 -29.97 1.58
CA ALA A 19 2.60 -30.63 1.35
C ALA A 19 1.44 -29.64 1.21
N LEU A 20 1.43 -28.56 2.02
CA LEU A 20 0.42 -27.49 1.94
C LEU A 20 0.58 -26.69 0.66
N PHE A 21 1.81 -26.38 0.26
CA PHE A 21 2.11 -25.66 -0.99
C PHE A 21 1.73 -26.49 -2.21
N MET A 22 2.08 -27.77 -2.24
CA MET A 22 1.70 -28.66 -3.33
C MET A 22 0.19 -28.90 -3.37
N ALA A 23 -0.48 -29.02 -2.22
CA ALA A 23 -1.93 -29.12 -2.13
C ALA A 23 -2.62 -27.82 -2.59
N LEU A 24 -2.06 -26.67 -2.28
CA LEU A 24 -2.55 -25.34 -2.69
C LEU A 24 -2.41 -25.15 -4.21
N VAL A 25 -1.23 -25.49 -4.76
CA VAL A 25 -0.99 -25.46 -6.21
C VAL A 25 -1.93 -26.42 -6.94
N TRP A 26 -2.15 -27.61 -6.37
CA TRP A 26 -3.05 -28.62 -6.94
C TRP A 26 -4.53 -28.18 -6.89
N TRP A 27 -4.92 -27.51 -5.82
CA TRP A 27 -6.28 -26.95 -5.65
C TRP A 27 -6.55 -25.75 -6.53
N VAL A 28 -5.55 -24.87 -6.73
CA VAL A 28 -5.67 -23.64 -7.54
C VAL A 28 -5.62 -23.92 -9.04
N LEU A 29 -4.82 -24.89 -9.48
CA LEU A 29 -4.65 -25.16 -10.91
C LEU A 29 -5.73 -26.09 -11.50
N GLY A 30 -6.56 -26.73 -10.69
CA GLY A 30 -7.76 -27.48 -11.16
C GLY A 30 -7.56 -28.50 -12.31
N ALA A 31 -6.30 -28.85 -12.57
CA ALA A 31 -5.96 -29.70 -13.70
C ALA A 31 -5.99 -31.18 -13.32
N PRO A 32 -6.78 -32.02 -13.99
CA PRO A 32 -6.73 -33.47 -13.81
C PRO A 32 -5.48 -34.02 -14.49
N LEU A 33 -4.42 -34.23 -13.76
CA LEU A 33 -3.33 -35.11 -14.19
C LEU A 33 -3.79 -36.55 -14.07
N SER A 34 -4.19 -37.12 -15.21
CA SER A 34 -4.51 -38.54 -15.34
C SER A 34 -3.24 -39.37 -15.21
N LEU A 35 -2.93 -39.81 -13.99
CA LEU A 35 -2.02 -40.94 -13.80
C LEU A 35 -2.83 -42.25 -13.94
N ALA A 36 -2.65 -42.88 -15.07
CA ALA A 36 -3.17 -44.24 -15.30
C ALA A 36 -2.48 -45.24 -14.39
N VAL A 37 -3.16 -45.65 -13.32
CA VAL A 37 -2.86 -46.91 -12.63
C VAL A 37 -3.88 -47.93 -13.08
N LYS A 38 -3.42 -48.92 -13.82
CA LYS A 38 -4.18 -50.14 -14.14
C LYS A 38 -4.56 -50.86 -12.83
N ASN A 39 -5.85 -50.98 -12.57
CA ASN A 39 -6.48 -52.23 -12.14
C ASN A 39 -7.99 -52.03 -11.98
N GLY A 40 -8.71 -52.92 -12.61
CA GLY A 40 -10.12 -52.93 -12.92
C GLY A 40 -11.12 -52.78 -11.78
N ILE A 41 -12.24 -52.20 -12.10
CA ILE A 41 -13.59 -52.56 -11.68
C ILE A 41 -14.56 -51.74 -12.59
N GLY A 42 -15.64 -52.33 -13.03
CA GLY A 42 -16.48 -52.02 -14.15
C GLY A 42 -17.42 -50.80 -14.06
N PRO A 43 -18.25 -50.56 -15.07
CA PRO A 43 -18.81 -49.23 -15.39
C PRO A 43 -20.18 -48.99 -14.75
N VAL A 44 -20.33 -47.81 -14.13
CA VAL A 44 -21.65 -47.25 -13.80
C VAL A 44 -21.94 -46.08 -14.73
N ARG A 45 -23.01 -46.21 -15.50
CA ARG A 45 -23.59 -45.20 -16.40
C ARG A 45 -24.17 -44.01 -15.59
N ALA A 46 -23.70 -42.81 -15.84
CA ALA A 46 -24.43 -41.61 -15.49
C ALA A 46 -24.67 -40.76 -16.75
N ARG A 47 -25.91 -40.37 -16.97
CA ARG A 47 -26.40 -39.58 -18.11
C ARG A 47 -25.90 -38.12 -17.96
N LEU A 48 -25.18 -37.64 -18.95
CA LEU A 48 -24.91 -36.23 -19.16
C LEU A 48 -26.08 -35.56 -19.89
N VAL A 49 -26.71 -34.57 -19.25
CA VAL A 49 -27.62 -33.62 -19.89
C VAL A 49 -26.75 -32.48 -20.43
N GLY A 50 -26.76 -32.36 -21.77
CA GLY A 50 -25.96 -31.35 -22.44
C GLY A 50 -26.58 -29.94 -22.30
N ARG A 51 -25.78 -29.01 -21.94
CA ARG A 51 -25.98 -27.59 -22.27
C ARG A 51 -24.81 -27.10 -23.12
N ARG A 52 -25.14 -26.70 -24.34
CA ARG A 52 -24.23 -26.06 -25.28
C ARG A 52 -23.80 -24.69 -24.70
N VAL A 53 -22.51 -24.52 -24.48
CA VAL A 53 -21.90 -23.23 -24.29
C VAL A 53 -21.28 -22.85 -25.63
N HIS A 54 -21.66 -21.69 -26.15
CA HIS A 54 -21.09 -21.11 -27.37
C HIS A 54 -19.60 -20.79 -27.16
N SER A 55 -18.76 -21.50 -27.88
CA SER A 55 -17.33 -21.16 -28.03
C SER A 55 -17.22 -20.06 -29.10
N GLY A 56 -17.00 -18.87 -28.69
CA GLY A 56 -16.67 -17.78 -29.59
C GLY A 56 -15.80 -16.73 -28.92
N ARG A 57 -14.60 -16.57 -29.43
CA ARG A 57 -13.63 -15.48 -29.21
C ARG A 57 -12.57 -15.63 -28.12
N VAL A 58 -11.85 -16.74 -28.11
CA VAL A 58 -10.52 -16.80 -27.46
C VAL A 58 -9.39 -16.97 -28.49
N GLY A 59 -9.71 -17.11 -29.78
CA GLY A 59 -8.75 -17.41 -30.83
C GLY A 59 -7.91 -16.23 -31.39
N CYS A 60 -8.16 -14.97 -30.99
CA CYS A 60 -7.55 -13.83 -31.68
C CYS A 60 -6.30 -13.25 -30.96
N CYS A 61 -6.09 -13.54 -29.68
CA CYS A 61 -4.96 -12.96 -28.94
C CYS A 61 -3.65 -13.77 -29.07
N LEU A 62 -3.72 -15.07 -29.35
CA LEU A 62 -2.49 -15.88 -29.50
C LEU A 62 -1.75 -15.64 -30.84
N SER A 63 -2.45 -15.17 -31.87
CA SER A 63 -1.85 -14.93 -33.20
C SER A 63 -1.01 -13.65 -33.29
N VAL A 64 -1.21 -12.69 -32.38
CA VAL A 64 -0.43 -11.43 -32.36
C VAL A 64 0.91 -11.60 -31.65
N MET A 65 1.00 -12.50 -30.67
CA MET A 65 2.26 -12.75 -29.95
C MET A 65 3.32 -13.49 -30.78
N LEU A 66 2.91 -14.29 -31.76
CA LEU A 66 3.85 -15.03 -32.63
C LEU A 66 4.43 -14.19 -33.79
N LEU A 67 3.80 -13.06 -34.13
CA LEU A 67 4.29 -12.20 -35.23
C LEU A 67 5.31 -11.16 -34.78
N SER A 68 5.38 -10.86 -33.47
CA SER A 68 6.33 -9.89 -32.90
C SER A 68 7.74 -10.47 -32.70
N ALA A 69 7.88 -11.79 -32.68
CA ALA A 69 9.15 -12.47 -32.39
C ALA A 69 10.03 -12.69 -33.64
N LEU A 70 9.56 -12.38 -34.83
CA LEU A 70 10.25 -12.75 -36.12
C LEU A 70 10.95 -11.60 -36.81
N ILE A 71 11.00 -10.38 -36.27
CA ILE A 71 11.54 -9.19 -37.00
C ILE A 71 12.93 -8.74 -36.49
N LEU A 72 13.57 -9.42 -35.51
CA LEU A 72 14.83 -8.95 -34.91
C LEU A 72 16.04 -9.90 -35.10
N CYS A 73 16.20 -10.53 -36.23
CA CYS A 73 17.46 -11.21 -36.60
C CYS A 73 18.03 -10.69 -37.93
N GLY A 74 19.04 -9.83 -37.86
CA GLY A 74 19.87 -9.40 -38.95
C GLY A 74 21.36 -9.60 -38.62
N PRO A 75 22.24 -9.86 -39.63
CA PRO A 75 23.50 -10.58 -39.46
C PRO A 75 24.68 -9.67 -39.10
N TYR A 76 25.61 -10.22 -38.35
CA TYR A 76 26.89 -9.61 -37.98
C TYR A 76 27.96 -9.87 -39.09
N GLY A 77 28.69 -8.82 -39.47
CA GLY A 77 29.88 -8.89 -40.28
C GLY A 77 31.15 -8.65 -39.46
N PHE A 78 32.17 -9.46 -39.73
CA PHE A 78 33.48 -9.38 -39.09
C PHE A 78 34.39 -8.37 -39.83
N ALA A 79 35.28 -7.71 -39.10
CA ALA A 79 36.43 -7.01 -39.66
C ALA A 79 37.70 -7.19 -38.84
N HIS A 80 38.80 -7.27 -39.50
CA HIS A 80 40.10 -7.82 -39.15
C HIS A 80 41.09 -6.81 -38.54
N GLU A 81 42.09 -7.32 -37.93
CA GLU A 81 43.16 -6.83 -37.07
C GLU A 81 44.33 -6.12 -37.78
N SER A 82 45.07 -5.31 -37.04
CA SER A 82 46.45 -4.91 -37.44
C SER A 82 47.34 -4.69 -36.20
N GLU A 83 48.51 -5.31 -36.18
CA GLU A 83 49.51 -5.37 -35.13
C GLU A 83 50.45 -4.17 -35.07
N ALA A 84 51.05 -3.89 -33.91
CA ALA A 84 52.32 -3.19 -33.71
C ALA A 84 52.96 -3.48 -32.33
N SER A 85 54.26 -3.54 -32.31
CA SER A 85 55.26 -4.15 -31.43
C SER A 85 55.66 -3.43 -30.11
N PRO A 86 56.43 -4.01 -29.19
CA PRO A 86 56.25 -3.91 -27.73
C PRO A 86 57.26 -2.97 -27.01
N ALA A 87 56.79 -2.36 -25.92
CA ALA A 87 57.61 -1.73 -24.87
C ALA A 87 57.37 -2.48 -23.55
N ALA A 88 58.41 -2.57 -22.72
CA ALA A 88 58.45 -3.37 -21.47
C ALA A 88 57.25 -3.10 -20.55
N THR A 89 56.43 -4.11 -20.40
CA THR A 89 55.06 -4.01 -19.94
C THR A 89 54.87 -4.71 -18.61
N ALA A 90 54.07 -4.07 -17.71
CA ALA A 90 53.55 -4.70 -16.51
C ALA A 90 52.26 -5.42 -16.82
N SER A 91 51.78 -6.26 -15.94
CA SER A 91 50.50 -6.97 -16.07
C SER A 91 49.71 -6.98 -14.77
N ILE A 92 48.40 -7.05 -14.88
CA ILE A 92 47.46 -7.30 -13.78
C ILE A 92 46.74 -8.61 -14.05
N GLU A 93 46.76 -9.50 -13.06
CA GLU A 93 45.96 -10.73 -13.09
C GLU A 93 45.17 -10.86 -11.82
N GLY A 94 44.07 -11.60 -11.85
CA GLY A 94 43.25 -11.83 -10.67
C GLY A 94 42.07 -12.72 -10.98
N ALA A 95 41.29 -12.99 -9.97
CA ALA A 95 40.04 -13.71 -10.10
C ALA A 95 38.88 -12.85 -9.56
N VAL A 96 37.75 -12.92 -10.24
CA VAL A 96 36.50 -12.35 -9.78
C VAL A 96 35.65 -13.47 -9.21
N ALA A 97 35.29 -13.35 -7.95
CA ALA A 97 34.45 -14.33 -7.26
C ALA A 97 33.27 -13.65 -6.57
N ALA A 98 32.14 -14.33 -6.50
CA ALA A 98 30.96 -13.92 -5.77
C ALA A 98 30.81 -14.75 -4.49
N GLY A 99 30.30 -14.16 -3.40
CA GLY A 99 29.96 -14.86 -2.16
C GLY A 99 30.43 -14.18 -0.88
N GLY A 100 29.86 -14.60 0.29
CA GLY A 100 30.21 -14.10 1.63
C GLY A 100 31.51 -14.73 2.18
N GLU A 101 31.95 -14.32 3.41
CA GLU A 101 33.16 -14.85 4.04
C GLU A 101 33.09 -16.37 4.23
N GLY A 102 33.87 -17.11 3.44
CA GLY A 102 34.04 -18.56 3.56
C GLY A 102 33.82 -19.40 2.31
N GLU A 103 33.05 -18.95 1.32
CA GLU A 103 32.91 -19.65 0.02
C GLU A 103 32.89 -18.62 -1.10
N SER A 104 33.93 -18.58 -1.90
CA SER A 104 34.03 -17.75 -3.10
C SER A 104 33.73 -18.62 -4.33
N MET A 105 32.65 -18.34 -5.05
CA MET A 105 32.38 -18.98 -6.34
C MET A 105 32.97 -18.10 -7.46
N PRO A 106 33.80 -18.66 -8.38
CA PRO A 106 34.32 -17.92 -9.51
C PRO A 106 33.15 -17.49 -10.41
N VAL A 107 33.22 -16.25 -10.93
CA VAL A 107 32.17 -15.68 -11.79
C VAL A 107 32.73 -15.49 -13.20
N PRO A 108 32.35 -16.34 -14.18
CA PRO A 108 32.77 -16.21 -15.55
C PRO A 108 32.03 -15.11 -16.33
N GLY A 109 32.67 -14.57 -17.39
CA GLY A 109 32.02 -13.61 -18.28
C GLY A 109 31.85 -12.19 -17.72
N VAL A 110 32.44 -11.85 -16.59
CA VAL A 110 32.31 -10.53 -15.99
C VAL A 110 33.24 -9.52 -16.69
N PRO A 111 32.74 -8.36 -17.14
CA PRO A 111 33.59 -7.32 -17.67
C PRO A 111 34.42 -6.64 -16.58
N VAL A 112 35.73 -6.63 -16.76
CA VAL A 112 36.69 -5.93 -15.94
C VAL A 112 37.21 -4.74 -16.72
N LYS A 113 37.01 -3.52 -16.22
CA LYS A 113 37.51 -2.27 -16.80
C LYS A 113 38.68 -1.74 -16.02
N LEU A 114 39.69 -1.28 -16.76
CA LEU A 114 40.90 -0.70 -16.20
C LEU A 114 41.07 0.70 -16.78
N THR A 115 41.18 1.72 -15.94
CA THR A 115 41.39 3.12 -16.36
C THR A 115 42.66 3.66 -15.75
N SER A 116 43.61 4.12 -16.60
CA SER A 116 44.82 4.77 -16.10
C SER A 116 44.51 6.15 -15.52
N THR A 117 45.15 6.48 -14.37
CA THR A 117 45.10 7.84 -13.86
C THR A 117 46.02 8.83 -14.55
N SER A 118 46.87 8.34 -15.45
CA SER A 118 47.79 9.17 -16.28
C SER A 118 47.17 9.53 -17.61
N PRO A 119 47.25 10.80 -18.09
CA PRO A 119 46.68 11.19 -19.40
C PRO A 119 47.35 10.46 -20.56
N GLY A 120 46.53 10.00 -21.53
CA GLY A 120 47.01 9.41 -22.80
C GLY A 120 47.02 7.89 -22.86
N GLN A 121 46.58 7.19 -21.79
CA GLN A 121 46.39 5.74 -21.84
C GLN A 121 44.90 5.43 -21.74
N GLY A 122 44.32 4.82 -22.78
CA GLY A 122 42.89 4.58 -22.90
C GLY A 122 42.35 3.58 -21.88
N PRO A 123 41.03 3.46 -21.73
CA PRO A 123 40.45 2.42 -20.91
C PRO A 123 40.68 1.05 -21.54
N PHE A 124 41.16 0.09 -20.76
CA PHE A 124 41.30 -1.31 -21.15
C PHE A 124 40.10 -2.08 -20.60
N SER A 125 39.66 -3.11 -21.32
CA SER A 125 38.56 -3.98 -20.87
C SER A 125 38.90 -5.42 -21.23
N THR A 126 38.58 -6.34 -20.30
CA THR A 126 38.64 -7.78 -20.49
C THR A 126 37.43 -8.44 -19.83
N THR A 127 37.18 -9.73 -20.10
CA THR A 127 36.14 -10.51 -19.41
C THR A 127 36.81 -11.68 -18.69
N THR A 128 36.20 -12.10 -17.57
CA THR A 128 36.66 -13.28 -16.84
C THR A 128 36.39 -14.57 -17.63
N ASP A 129 37.31 -15.52 -17.51
CA ASP A 129 37.19 -16.86 -18.07
C ASP A 129 36.24 -17.79 -17.25
N THR A 130 36.17 -19.08 -17.64
CA THR A 130 35.33 -20.09 -16.96
C THR A 130 35.67 -20.29 -15.49
N ASP A 131 36.90 -20.00 -15.06
CA ASP A 131 37.36 -20.08 -13.67
C ASP A 131 37.31 -18.72 -12.96
N GLY A 132 36.64 -17.72 -13.57
CA GLY A 132 36.50 -16.36 -13.07
C GLY A 132 37.80 -15.55 -13.10
N ARG A 133 38.84 -15.98 -13.82
CA ARG A 133 40.14 -15.31 -13.91
C ARG A 133 40.13 -14.25 -15.00
N TYR A 134 40.87 -13.16 -14.78
CA TYR A 134 41.09 -12.12 -15.75
C TYR A 134 42.57 -11.73 -15.78
N GLN A 135 43.02 -11.23 -16.94
CA GLN A 135 44.38 -10.76 -17.10
C GLN A 135 44.42 -9.57 -18.08
N PHE A 136 45.22 -8.57 -17.69
CA PHE A 136 45.64 -7.47 -18.55
C PHE A 136 47.16 -7.55 -18.72
N THR A 137 47.59 -7.62 -19.93
CA THR A 137 49.02 -7.65 -20.29
C THR A 137 49.42 -6.36 -20.97
N GLN A 138 50.72 -6.09 -21.05
CA GLN A 138 51.31 -4.96 -21.77
C GLN A 138 50.86 -3.58 -21.25
N LEU A 139 50.68 -3.46 -19.95
CA LEU A 139 50.36 -2.20 -19.29
C LEU A 139 51.63 -1.38 -19.00
N ALA A 140 51.53 -0.07 -19.18
CA ALA A 140 52.61 0.82 -18.75
C ALA A 140 52.66 0.95 -17.18
N PRO A 141 53.80 1.19 -16.57
CA PRO A 141 53.89 1.49 -15.13
C PRO A 141 53.01 2.69 -14.78
N GLY A 142 52.24 2.59 -13.71
CA GLY A 142 51.32 3.67 -13.28
C GLY A 142 50.27 3.18 -12.31
N VAL A 143 49.36 4.08 -11.91
CA VAL A 143 48.21 3.74 -11.07
C VAL A 143 46.97 3.55 -11.95
N TYR A 144 46.33 2.41 -11.80
CA TYR A 144 45.14 2.04 -12.53
C TYR A 144 43.96 1.89 -11.61
N LYS A 145 42.83 2.47 -12.00
CA LYS A 145 41.53 2.23 -11.40
C LYS A 145 40.91 0.98 -12.04
N VAL A 146 40.62 -0.02 -11.23
CA VAL A 146 39.92 -1.25 -11.62
C VAL A 146 38.44 -1.08 -11.27
N GLU A 147 37.57 -1.31 -12.25
CA GLU A 147 36.14 -1.28 -12.07
C GLU A 147 35.54 -2.59 -12.60
N VAL A 148 34.78 -3.28 -11.77
CA VAL A 148 34.09 -4.52 -12.11
C VAL A 148 32.64 -4.38 -11.73
N GLY A 149 31.75 -4.33 -12.72
CA GLY A 149 30.32 -4.28 -12.56
C GLY A 149 29.69 -5.52 -13.15
N LEU A 150 28.89 -6.20 -12.38
CA LEU A 150 28.01 -7.26 -12.83
C LEU A 150 26.62 -6.92 -12.31
N GLU A 151 25.64 -6.92 -13.17
CA GLU A 151 24.26 -6.63 -12.78
C GLU A 151 23.80 -7.64 -11.73
N GLY A 152 23.21 -7.13 -10.63
CA GLY A 152 22.92 -7.92 -9.45
C GLY A 152 24.05 -7.97 -8.42
N PHE A 153 25.21 -7.37 -8.72
CA PHE A 153 26.32 -7.24 -7.77
C PHE A 153 26.73 -5.79 -7.62
N ARG A 154 27.16 -5.44 -6.42
CA ARG A 154 27.72 -4.12 -6.12
C ARG A 154 28.96 -3.90 -6.97
N THR A 155 28.98 -2.82 -7.77
CA THR A 155 30.15 -2.46 -8.57
C THR A 155 31.40 -2.32 -7.68
N PHE A 156 32.38 -3.14 -7.92
CA PHE A 156 33.67 -3.04 -7.27
C PHE A 156 34.49 -1.93 -7.92
N THR A 157 35.06 -1.05 -7.11
CA THR A 157 36.03 -0.05 -7.56
C THR A 157 37.26 -0.11 -6.66
N GLY A 158 38.42 -0.39 -7.23
CA GLY A 158 39.70 -0.45 -6.54
C GLY A 158 40.79 0.28 -7.34
N SER A 159 41.95 0.45 -6.76
CA SER A 159 43.15 0.97 -7.45
C SER A 159 44.35 0.04 -7.27
N VAL A 160 45.08 -0.15 -8.36
CA VAL A 160 46.30 -0.98 -8.41
C VAL A 160 47.43 -0.15 -8.98
N ALA A 161 48.55 -0.09 -8.23
CA ALA A 161 49.77 0.57 -8.69
C ALA A 161 50.73 -0.47 -9.30
N LEU A 162 51.19 -0.23 -10.52
CA LEU A 162 52.08 -1.09 -11.24
C LEU A 162 53.50 -0.46 -11.40
N LYS A 163 54.51 -1.23 -11.08
CA LYS A 163 55.90 -0.89 -11.42
C LYS A 163 56.30 -1.56 -12.72
N GLN A 164 57.36 -1.10 -13.30
CA GLN A 164 57.87 -1.65 -14.56
C GLN A 164 58.23 -3.13 -14.40
N GLY A 165 57.68 -3.98 -15.26
CA GLY A 165 57.85 -5.44 -15.24
C GLY A 165 57.12 -6.19 -14.12
N GLU A 166 56.25 -5.54 -13.38
CA GLU A 166 55.50 -6.13 -12.27
C GLU A 166 54.24 -6.88 -12.74
N VAL A 167 54.02 -8.06 -12.16
CA VAL A 167 52.76 -8.78 -12.26
C VAL A 167 51.98 -8.58 -10.96
N ALA A 168 50.96 -7.70 -10.96
CA ALA A 168 50.16 -7.45 -9.79
C ALA A 168 48.94 -8.39 -9.75
N THR A 169 48.78 -9.11 -8.66
CA THR A 169 47.60 -9.95 -8.42
C THR A 169 46.50 -9.15 -7.71
N ASN A 170 45.32 -9.00 -8.31
CA ASN A 170 44.17 -8.31 -7.73
C ASN A 170 42.92 -9.19 -7.79
N ASN A 171 42.66 -9.89 -6.70
CA ASN A 171 41.46 -10.71 -6.58
C ASN A 171 40.29 -9.84 -6.12
N ILE A 172 39.21 -9.92 -6.84
CA ILE A 172 38.01 -9.11 -6.67
C ILE A 172 36.88 -9.97 -6.16
N ARG A 173 36.27 -9.52 -5.08
CA ARG A 173 35.09 -10.16 -4.55
C ARG A 173 33.90 -9.27 -4.82
N LEU A 174 32.93 -9.80 -5.60
CA LEU A 174 31.67 -9.15 -5.84
C LEU A 174 30.71 -9.50 -4.69
N GLU A 175 30.24 -8.50 -4.01
CA GLU A 175 29.11 -8.63 -3.09
C GLU A 175 27.84 -8.54 -3.90
N LEU A 176 26.87 -9.46 -3.69
CA LEU A 176 25.54 -9.34 -4.28
C LEU A 176 25.00 -7.95 -3.99
N ASP A 177 24.74 -7.19 -5.03
CA ASP A 177 23.84 -6.06 -4.91
C ASP A 177 22.48 -6.67 -4.62
N LYS A 178 21.83 -6.22 -3.56
CA LYS A 178 20.54 -6.80 -3.18
C LYS A 178 19.64 -6.68 -4.40
N ILE A 179 19.32 -7.83 -5.02
CA ILE A 179 18.32 -7.92 -6.10
C ILE A 179 16.95 -7.75 -5.45
N VAL A 180 16.71 -6.58 -5.01
CA VAL A 180 15.41 -6.03 -4.68
C VAL A 180 15.50 -4.63 -5.26
N GLN A 181 14.45 -4.13 -5.84
CA GLN A 181 14.20 -2.70 -5.86
C GLN A 181 14.11 -2.20 -4.40
N GLN A 182 15.13 -2.48 -3.62
CA GLN A 182 15.38 -1.81 -2.37
C GLN A 182 15.99 -0.48 -2.75
N VAL A 183 15.18 0.55 -2.71
CA VAL A 183 15.67 1.86 -2.37
C VAL A 183 16.37 1.64 -1.04
N GLU A 184 17.69 1.42 -1.08
CA GLU A 184 18.51 1.45 0.12
C GLU A 184 18.37 2.87 0.65
N VAL A 185 17.49 3.05 1.63
CA VAL A 185 17.39 4.30 2.36
C VAL A 185 18.69 4.40 3.13
N GLN A 186 19.74 4.86 2.42
CA GLN A 186 20.99 5.24 3.07
C GLN A 186 20.63 6.38 4.01
N ASP A 187 20.96 6.24 5.27
CA ASP A 187 20.86 7.25 6.33
C ASP A 187 21.77 8.49 6.09
N LYS A 188 22.22 8.68 4.85
CA LYS A 188 22.93 9.90 4.41
C LYS A 188 21.92 10.77 3.68
N ALA A 189 21.93 12.06 3.95
CA ALA A 189 21.20 13.06 3.19
C ALA A 189 21.42 12.77 1.71
N THR A 190 20.40 12.15 1.09
CA THR A 190 20.49 11.71 -0.30
C THR A 190 20.56 12.96 -1.15
N PRO A 191 21.54 13.12 -2.02
CA PRO A 191 21.47 14.12 -3.08
C PRO A 191 20.12 13.92 -3.77
N VAL A 192 19.48 15.00 -4.21
CA VAL A 192 18.17 14.97 -4.85
C VAL A 192 18.17 13.85 -5.89
N ALA A 193 17.27 12.87 -5.73
CA ALA A 193 17.22 11.69 -6.60
C ALA A 193 16.99 12.14 -8.05
N THR A 194 17.86 11.71 -8.96
CA THR A 194 17.84 12.11 -10.38
C THR A 194 17.34 11.00 -11.29
N GLU A 195 16.86 9.90 -10.75
CA GLU A 195 16.61 8.67 -11.50
C GLU A 195 15.13 8.32 -11.67
N THR A 196 14.24 8.82 -10.79
CA THR A 196 12.81 8.52 -10.84
C THR A 196 11.96 9.75 -11.09
N SER A 197 10.97 9.64 -11.98
CA SER A 197 9.98 10.67 -12.27
C SER A 197 8.89 10.78 -11.22
N ASP A 198 8.71 9.75 -10.41
CA ASP A 198 7.65 9.64 -9.42
C ASP A 198 7.93 10.54 -8.21
N SER A 199 6.87 11.19 -7.71
CA SER A 199 6.92 12.01 -6.49
C SER A 199 6.63 11.12 -5.28
N THR A 200 7.62 10.33 -4.89
CA THR A 200 7.49 9.36 -3.79
C THR A 200 7.94 9.97 -2.48
N ALA A 201 7.09 9.86 -1.44
CA ALA A 201 7.46 10.14 -0.07
C ALA A 201 7.79 8.83 0.65
N THR A 202 9.05 8.68 1.06
CA THR A 202 9.52 7.47 1.77
C THR A 202 9.61 7.74 3.26
N VAL A 203 9.01 6.87 4.08
CA VAL A 203 9.15 6.84 5.53
C VAL A 203 9.93 5.58 5.91
N SER A 204 11.14 5.76 6.39
CA SER A 204 12.04 4.66 6.78
C SER A 204 11.62 4.01 8.09
N ASN A 205 12.08 2.78 8.33
CA ASN A 205 11.88 2.10 9.61
C ASN A 205 12.31 2.92 10.82
N ARG A 206 13.44 3.63 10.72
CA ARG A 206 13.91 4.51 11.77
C ARG A 206 12.88 5.59 12.09
N GLN A 207 12.34 6.27 11.10
CA GLN A 207 11.29 7.28 11.28
C GLN A 207 10.04 6.68 11.89
N ILE A 208 9.56 5.53 11.37
CA ILE A 208 8.40 4.81 11.89
C ILE A 208 8.55 4.50 13.39
N THR A 209 9.73 4.02 13.81
CA THR A 209 9.97 3.61 15.21
C THR A 209 10.27 4.77 16.14
N THR A 210 10.76 5.92 15.63
CA THR A 210 11.10 7.08 16.46
C THR A 210 9.98 8.08 16.64
N LEU A 211 9.06 8.20 15.67
CA LEU A 211 7.98 9.19 15.73
C LEU A 211 6.90 8.81 16.75
N PRO A 212 6.22 9.79 17.35
CA PRO A 212 5.06 9.56 18.22
C PRO A 212 3.86 9.14 17.36
N LEU A 213 3.47 7.88 17.42
CA LEU A 213 2.30 7.36 16.72
C LEU A 213 1.19 7.07 17.73
N ALA A 214 -0.03 7.52 17.44
CA ALA A 214 -1.21 7.25 18.28
C ALA A 214 -1.57 5.75 18.29
N GLU A 215 -1.22 5.04 17.21
CA GLU A 215 -1.35 3.60 17.07
C GLU A 215 -0.09 3.01 16.43
N GLN A 216 0.29 1.83 16.86
CA GLN A 216 1.45 1.11 16.32
C GLN A 216 1.07 0.35 15.04
N LYS A 217 0.55 1.10 14.06
CA LYS A 217 0.11 0.58 12.75
C LYS A 217 0.68 1.46 11.63
N PHE A 218 0.98 0.85 10.47
CA PHE A 218 1.48 1.59 9.32
C PHE A 218 0.49 2.68 8.85
N THR A 219 -0.81 2.44 8.98
CA THR A 219 -1.86 3.42 8.63
C THR A 219 -1.80 4.70 9.47
N ALA A 220 -1.20 4.66 10.68
CA ALA A 220 -0.98 5.86 11.49
C ALA A 220 0.20 6.72 10.98
N VAL A 221 1.09 6.14 10.16
CA VAL A 221 2.23 6.84 9.56
C VAL A 221 1.80 7.63 8.31
N LEU A 222 0.82 7.13 7.55
CA LEU A 222 0.41 7.71 6.27
C LEU A 222 0.04 9.20 6.34
N PRO A 223 -0.66 9.71 7.38
CA PRO A 223 -0.95 11.15 7.50
C PRO A 223 0.27 12.05 7.73
N LEU A 224 1.46 11.50 8.02
CA LEU A 224 2.70 12.29 8.08
C LEU A 224 3.21 12.68 6.69
N VAL A 225 2.72 12.00 5.65
CA VAL A 225 2.99 12.34 4.25
C VAL A 225 2.10 13.52 3.83
N PRO A 226 2.67 14.59 3.25
CA PRO A 226 1.90 15.71 2.74
C PRO A 226 0.82 15.27 1.73
N GLY A 227 -0.38 15.85 1.81
CA GLY A 227 -1.50 15.50 0.93
C GLY A 227 -2.27 14.21 1.31
N VAL A 228 -1.82 13.46 2.32
CA VAL A 228 -2.59 12.36 2.89
C VAL A 228 -3.37 12.84 4.10
N VAL A 229 -4.70 12.71 4.08
CA VAL A 229 -5.61 13.21 5.11
C VAL A 229 -6.41 12.05 5.70
N ARG A 230 -6.55 12.04 7.04
CA ARG A 230 -7.52 11.17 7.73
C ARG A 230 -8.77 11.97 8.01
N THR A 231 -9.92 11.48 7.57
CA THR A 231 -11.24 12.10 7.76
C THR A 231 -11.84 11.75 9.12
N SER A 232 -12.95 12.38 9.48
CA SER A 232 -13.61 12.19 10.79
C SER A 232 -14.11 10.75 11.00
N ASP A 233 -14.48 10.06 9.92
CA ASP A 233 -14.87 8.63 9.91
C ASP A 233 -13.67 7.66 9.99
N GLY A 234 -12.44 8.20 10.05
CA GLY A 234 -11.20 7.43 10.18
C GLY A 234 -10.60 6.93 8.87
N LYS A 235 -11.26 7.11 7.72
CA LYS A 235 -10.76 6.72 6.41
C LYS A 235 -9.55 7.56 6.01
N LEU A 236 -8.59 6.95 5.30
CA LEU A 236 -7.46 7.64 4.71
C LEU A 236 -7.82 8.12 3.30
N ASN A 237 -7.35 9.31 2.96
CA ASN A 237 -7.57 9.92 1.66
C ASN A 237 -6.23 10.35 1.06
N MET A 238 -6.03 10.03 -0.22
CA MET A 238 -4.87 10.43 -1.02
C MET A 238 -5.36 11.07 -2.31
N LYS A 239 -4.88 12.25 -2.66
CA LYS A 239 -5.36 13.04 -3.82
C LYS A 239 -6.88 13.30 -3.82
N GLY A 240 -7.49 13.45 -2.65
CA GLY A 240 -8.94 13.60 -2.52
C GLY A 240 -9.75 12.30 -2.55
N GLU A 241 -9.16 11.21 -3.01
CA GLU A 241 -9.79 9.89 -3.11
C GLU A 241 -9.60 9.09 -1.81
N VAL A 242 -10.61 8.29 -1.42
CA VAL A 242 -10.54 7.42 -0.25
C VAL A 242 -9.61 6.21 -0.49
N GLU A 243 -9.08 5.61 0.57
CA GLU A 243 -8.05 4.56 0.51
C GLU A 243 -8.45 3.34 -0.34
N ASN A 244 -9.73 3.00 -0.42
CA ASN A 244 -10.23 1.91 -1.23
C ASN A 244 -10.22 2.18 -2.75
N GLN A 245 -10.02 3.42 -3.17
CA GLN A 245 -9.70 3.81 -4.54
C GLN A 245 -8.19 3.89 -4.79
N GLY A 246 -7.39 3.77 -3.72
CA GLY A 246 -5.94 3.63 -3.77
C GLY A 246 -5.48 2.19 -3.88
N MET A 247 -4.16 2.00 -3.79
CA MET A 247 -3.53 0.68 -3.78
C MET A 247 -2.55 0.57 -2.61
N LEU A 248 -2.62 -0.56 -1.89
CA LEU A 248 -1.60 -0.96 -0.92
C LEU A 248 -0.85 -2.17 -1.47
N LEU A 249 0.46 -2.05 -1.59
CA LEU A 249 1.37 -3.15 -1.91
C LEU A 249 2.19 -3.54 -0.69
N VAL A 250 2.43 -4.83 -0.52
CA VAL A 250 3.40 -5.37 0.44
C VAL A 250 4.31 -6.31 -0.32
N ASP A 251 5.61 -5.97 -0.38
CA ASP A 251 6.61 -6.70 -1.18
C ASP A 251 6.16 -6.89 -2.64
N SER A 252 5.72 -5.79 -3.27
CA SER A 252 5.24 -5.70 -4.66
C SER A 252 3.90 -6.38 -4.96
N ALA A 253 3.28 -7.09 -4.02
CA ALA A 253 1.98 -7.73 -4.20
C ALA A 253 0.85 -6.96 -3.49
N GLN A 254 -0.34 -7.01 -4.05
CA GLN A 254 -1.50 -6.30 -3.50
C GLN A 254 -1.92 -6.85 -2.14
N SER A 255 -2.15 -5.96 -1.17
CA SER A 255 -2.49 -6.31 0.20
C SER A 255 -3.66 -5.46 0.73
N VAL A 256 -4.78 -5.54 0.02
CA VAL A 256 -6.04 -4.84 0.35
C VAL A 256 -7.15 -5.83 0.66
N ASP A 257 -8.21 -5.37 1.31
CA ASP A 257 -9.45 -6.15 1.40
C ASP A 257 -9.95 -6.46 -0.02
N PRO A 258 -10.10 -7.72 -0.42
CA PRO A 258 -10.47 -8.08 -1.79
C PRO A 258 -11.84 -7.59 -2.24
N VAL A 259 -12.76 -7.29 -1.31
CA VAL A 259 -14.11 -6.82 -1.58
C VAL A 259 -14.16 -5.32 -1.70
N THR A 260 -13.61 -4.63 -0.71
CA THR A 260 -13.74 -3.18 -0.56
C THR A 260 -12.56 -2.39 -1.12
N GLY A 261 -11.38 -3.01 -1.25
CA GLY A 261 -10.14 -2.32 -1.61
C GLY A 261 -9.49 -1.55 -0.47
N SER A 262 -10.06 -1.58 0.75
CA SER A 262 -9.53 -0.83 1.89
C SER A 262 -8.21 -1.42 2.43
N PHE A 263 -7.40 -0.59 3.10
CA PHE A 263 -6.11 -0.96 3.70
C PHE A 263 -6.29 -1.71 5.03
N SER A 264 -7.17 -2.71 5.03
CA SER A 264 -7.60 -3.45 6.23
C SER A 264 -6.69 -4.61 6.62
N ILE A 265 -5.78 -5.05 5.72
CA ILE A 265 -4.83 -6.13 6.03
C ILE A 265 -3.67 -5.54 6.82
N PRO A 266 -3.51 -5.89 8.10
CA PRO A 266 -2.46 -5.33 8.92
C PRO A 266 -1.09 -5.91 8.53
N VAL A 267 -0.05 -5.11 8.73
CA VAL A 267 1.35 -5.52 8.63
C VAL A 267 2.01 -5.11 9.95
N PRO A 268 2.64 -6.03 10.69
CA PRO A 268 3.38 -5.69 11.90
C PRO A 268 4.40 -4.59 11.63
N ILE A 269 4.33 -3.49 12.38
CA ILE A 269 5.11 -2.28 12.11
C ILE A 269 6.63 -2.53 12.20
N ASP A 270 7.03 -3.49 13.06
CA ASP A 270 8.43 -3.85 13.25
C ASP A 270 9.01 -4.70 12.09
N ALA A 271 8.14 -5.27 11.25
CA ALA A 271 8.54 -5.92 10.01
C ALA A 271 8.80 -4.95 8.86
N ILE A 272 8.36 -3.70 8.98
CA ILE A 272 8.46 -2.72 7.88
C ILE A 272 9.88 -2.16 7.80
N GLN A 273 10.49 -2.20 6.63
CA GLN A 273 11.74 -1.53 6.31
C GLN A 273 11.49 -0.11 5.84
N SER A 274 10.57 0.04 4.88
CA SER A 274 10.17 1.34 4.35
C SER A 274 8.69 1.33 3.97
N LEU A 275 8.07 2.49 4.07
CA LEU A 275 6.74 2.79 3.57
C LEU A 275 6.88 3.90 2.52
N ASN A 276 6.61 3.57 1.29
CA ASN A 276 6.63 4.49 0.16
C ASN A 276 5.20 4.91 -0.16
N VAL A 277 4.96 6.20 -0.22
CA VAL A 277 3.66 6.76 -0.63
C VAL A 277 3.87 7.55 -1.90
N ASP A 278 3.20 7.13 -2.95
CA ASP A 278 3.29 7.75 -4.26
C ASP A 278 1.95 8.30 -4.69
N LYS A 279 1.90 9.62 -4.85
CA LYS A 279 0.71 10.33 -5.34
C LYS A 279 0.62 10.29 -6.88
N THR A 280 1.73 9.99 -7.55
CA THR A 280 1.86 10.03 -9.01
C THR A 280 2.69 8.86 -9.54
N PRO A 281 2.23 7.59 -9.36
CA PRO A 281 3.00 6.41 -9.76
C PRO A 281 2.95 6.21 -11.28
N TYR A 282 3.89 6.83 -12.02
CA TYR A 282 3.91 6.75 -13.48
C TYR A 282 4.42 5.41 -14.01
N SER A 283 5.01 4.56 -13.17
CA SER A 283 5.35 3.20 -13.59
C SER A 283 4.11 2.43 -14.04
N SER A 284 4.20 1.83 -15.25
CA SER A 284 3.06 1.12 -15.87
C SER A 284 2.79 -0.25 -15.24
N GLU A 285 3.68 -0.76 -14.40
CA GLU A 285 3.47 -1.99 -13.62
C GLU A 285 2.33 -1.83 -12.60
N TYR A 286 2.09 -0.61 -12.10
CA TYR A 286 1.03 -0.34 -11.14
C TYR A 286 -0.30 -0.06 -11.84
N GLY A 287 -1.39 -0.65 -11.36
CA GLY A 287 -2.72 -0.44 -11.93
C GLY A 287 -3.84 -0.89 -11.02
N GLY A 288 -5.09 -0.73 -11.48
CA GLY A 288 -6.26 -1.12 -10.72
C GLY A 288 -6.66 -0.13 -9.63
N PHE A 289 -6.25 1.15 -9.72
CA PHE A 289 -6.59 2.22 -8.77
C PHE A 289 -6.66 3.58 -9.47
N SER A 290 -7.42 4.50 -8.89
CA SER A 290 -7.53 5.91 -9.32
C SER A 290 -6.88 6.88 -8.32
N GLY A 291 -6.77 6.49 -7.05
CA GLY A 291 -6.16 7.23 -5.97
C GLY A 291 -4.62 7.18 -5.96
N GLY A 292 -4.03 7.19 -4.77
CA GLY A 292 -2.58 7.04 -4.57
C GLY A 292 -2.15 5.60 -4.34
N LEU A 293 -0.84 5.38 -4.38
CA LEU A 293 -0.19 4.10 -4.09
C LEU A 293 0.55 4.19 -2.75
N ALA A 294 0.34 3.22 -1.87
CA ALA A 294 1.18 2.98 -0.71
C ALA A 294 1.89 1.63 -0.88
N ALA A 295 3.22 1.61 -0.79
CA ALA A 295 4.01 0.40 -0.92
C ALA A 295 4.83 0.16 0.35
N ILE A 296 4.63 -0.96 0.98
CA ILE A 296 5.38 -1.43 2.14
C ILE A 296 6.43 -2.42 1.65
N GLU A 297 7.67 -2.13 1.98
CA GLU A 297 8.76 -3.08 1.87
C GLU A 297 9.03 -3.68 3.24
N THR A 298 9.01 -5.00 3.34
CA THR A 298 9.31 -5.69 4.59
C THR A 298 10.81 -5.86 4.76
N ARG A 299 11.25 -5.98 6.02
CA ARG A 299 12.65 -6.24 6.31
C ARG A 299 13.04 -7.62 5.81
N PRO A 300 14.03 -7.74 4.92
CA PRO A 300 14.49 -9.05 4.48
C PRO A 300 15.08 -9.82 5.66
N PRO A 301 14.90 -11.13 5.70
CA PRO A 301 15.55 -11.98 6.66
C PRO A 301 17.08 -11.83 6.64
N SER A 302 17.70 -11.69 7.81
CA SER A 302 19.14 -11.43 7.96
C SER A 302 19.96 -12.71 8.02
N GLY A 303 21.20 -12.68 7.54
CA GLY A 303 22.22 -13.72 7.75
C GLY A 303 22.74 -13.83 9.20
N ASN A 304 22.33 -12.92 10.10
CA ASN A 304 22.70 -12.90 11.51
C ASN A 304 21.45 -12.96 12.39
N TRP A 305 21.55 -13.63 13.54
CA TRP A 305 20.49 -13.66 14.52
C TRP A 305 20.28 -12.30 15.16
N HIS A 306 19.04 -11.82 15.12
CA HIS A 306 18.61 -10.59 15.76
C HIS A 306 17.22 -10.77 16.37
N TYR A 307 16.93 -9.96 17.39
CA TYR A 307 15.62 -9.95 18.04
C TYR A 307 15.34 -8.57 18.64
N GLY A 308 14.07 -8.27 18.76
CA GLY A 308 13.56 -7.08 19.43
C GLY A 308 12.29 -7.41 20.18
N MET A 309 12.09 -6.74 21.31
CA MET A 309 10.83 -6.75 22.06
C MET A 309 10.49 -5.29 22.36
N PHE A 310 9.27 -4.91 21.99
CA PHE A 310 8.79 -3.53 22.05
C PHE A 310 7.50 -3.47 22.85
N ASP A 311 7.36 -2.43 23.66
CA ASP A 311 6.17 -2.12 24.47
C ASP A 311 5.61 -3.32 25.27
N PRO A 312 6.45 -4.08 26.03
CA PRO A 312 6.00 -5.32 26.70
C PRO A 312 5.07 -5.05 27.90
N LEU A 313 5.06 -3.84 28.44
CA LEU A 313 4.29 -3.53 29.63
C LEU A 313 2.93 -2.92 29.29
N PRO A 314 1.85 -3.32 29.99
CA PRO A 314 0.53 -2.76 29.79
C PRO A 314 0.45 -1.31 30.31
N GLY A 315 -0.26 -0.46 29.58
CA GLY A 315 -0.72 0.83 30.08
C GLY A 315 -1.85 0.65 31.09
N LEU A 316 -1.70 1.24 32.27
CA LEU A 316 -2.69 1.12 33.35
C LEU A 316 -3.64 2.32 33.33
N ARG A 317 -4.93 2.06 33.51
CA ARG A 317 -5.96 3.08 33.59
C ARG A 317 -6.34 3.36 35.04
N GLY A 318 -6.15 4.60 35.45
CA GLY A 318 -6.63 5.11 36.73
C GLY A 318 -7.89 5.96 36.58
N LYS A 319 -8.85 5.86 37.49
CA LYS A 319 -10.03 6.74 37.60
C LYS A 319 -10.29 7.07 39.06
N ASN A 320 -10.43 8.36 39.39
CA ASN A 320 -10.68 8.83 40.75
C ASN A 320 -9.70 8.26 41.81
N GLY A 321 -8.41 8.13 41.42
CA GLY A 321 -7.36 7.60 42.30
C GLY A 321 -7.33 6.06 42.40
N HIS A 322 -8.22 5.34 41.74
CA HIS A 322 -8.25 3.87 41.72
C HIS A 322 -7.81 3.31 40.38
N LEU A 323 -7.08 2.18 40.40
CA LEU A 323 -6.75 1.43 39.22
C LEU A 323 -7.99 0.67 38.71
N VAL A 324 -8.45 0.99 37.49
CA VAL A 324 -9.67 0.41 36.90
C VAL A 324 -9.36 -0.61 35.79
N GLY A 325 -8.08 -0.93 35.55
CA GLY A 325 -7.68 -1.96 34.58
C GLY A 325 -6.59 -1.54 33.61
N VAL A 326 -6.50 -2.24 32.48
CA VAL A 326 -5.56 -1.98 31.38
C VAL A 326 -6.25 -1.09 30.35
N SER A 327 -5.58 0.01 29.95
CA SER A 327 -6.04 0.91 28.88
C SER A 327 -5.57 0.44 27.53
N ASP A 328 -4.31 0.04 27.45
CA ASP A 328 -3.66 -0.43 26.25
C ASP A 328 -2.51 -1.39 26.58
N TRP A 329 -2.31 -2.35 25.71
CA TRP A 329 -1.19 -3.28 25.78
C TRP A 329 -0.89 -3.79 24.37
N THR A 330 0.27 -3.40 23.86
CA THR A 330 0.67 -3.74 22.49
C THR A 330 2.09 -4.30 22.49
N PRO A 331 2.32 -5.49 23.11
CA PRO A 331 3.62 -6.15 23.07
C PRO A 331 3.91 -6.59 21.63
N ARG A 332 5.12 -6.28 21.18
CA ARG A 332 5.59 -6.62 19.84
C ARG A 332 6.92 -7.33 19.94
N PHE A 333 7.08 -8.34 19.09
CA PHE A 333 8.29 -9.16 19.02
C PHE A 333 8.76 -9.22 17.57
N PHE A 334 10.06 -9.07 17.38
CA PHE A 334 10.69 -9.28 16.10
C PHE A 334 11.94 -10.15 16.31
N PHE A 335 12.05 -11.24 15.58
CA PHE A 335 13.23 -12.09 15.65
C PHE A 335 13.48 -12.77 14.30
N GLY A 336 14.74 -13.09 14.04
CA GLY A 336 15.11 -13.77 12.79
C GLY A 336 16.58 -14.09 12.73
N GLY A 337 16.93 -14.84 11.70
CA GLY A 337 18.30 -15.24 11.47
C GLY A 337 18.41 -16.36 10.44
N PRO A 338 19.63 -16.89 10.20
CA PRO A 338 19.85 -17.97 9.24
C PRO A 338 19.37 -19.31 9.80
N ILE A 339 18.52 -20.02 9.04
CA ILE A 339 18.21 -21.44 9.25
C ILE A 339 19.35 -22.27 8.67
N LEU A 340 19.73 -21.97 7.42
CA LEU A 340 20.91 -22.52 6.74
C LEU A 340 21.79 -21.34 6.35
N LYS A 341 23.01 -21.29 6.87
CA LYS A 341 23.93 -20.18 6.63
C LYS A 341 24.11 -19.93 5.13
N ASN A 342 23.91 -18.68 4.69
CA ASN A 342 24.01 -18.19 3.32
C ASN A 342 23.02 -18.81 2.31
N LYS A 343 22.08 -19.67 2.75
CA LYS A 343 21.09 -20.33 1.86
C LYS A 343 19.66 -20.05 2.23
N LEU A 344 19.32 -20.08 3.52
CA LEU A 344 17.96 -19.92 3.97
C LEU A 344 17.94 -19.09 5.26
N SER A 345 17.28 -17.97 5.22
CA SER A 345 17.05 -17.10 6.37
C SER A 345 15.56 -16.91 6.60
N PHE A 346 15.19 -16.60 7.84
CA PHE A 346 13.81 -16.27 8.18
C PHE A 346 13.75 -15.08 9.12
N SER A 347 12.60 -14.43 9.15
CA SER A 347 12.24 -13.43 10.16
C SER A 347 10.78 -13.61 10.55
N GLU A 348 10.46 -13.26 11.79
CA GLU A 348 9.11 -13.28 12.36
C GLU A 348 8.86 -11.96 13.06
N ALA A 349 7.70 -11.36 12.78
CA ALA A 349 7.19 -10.19 13.50
C ALA A 349 5.82 -10.52 14.06
N LEU A 350 5.65 -10.38 15.38
CA LEU A 350 4.42 -10.64 16.10
C LEU A 350 3.95 -9.37 16.79
N THR A 351 2.68 -9.06 16.67
CA THR A 351 2.01 -7.98 17.39
C THR A 351 0.75 -8.51 18.06
N TYR A 352 0.60 -8.27 19.35
CA TYR A 352 -0.66 -8.42 20.03
C TYR A 352 -1.16 -7.03 20.46
N ASP A 353 -2.42 -6.75 20.26
CA ASP A 353 -2.99 -5.42 20.49
C ASP A 353 -4.26 -5.51 21.33
N VAL A 354 -4.25 -4.87 22.48
CA VAL A 354 -5.46 -4.63 23.30
C VAL A 354 -5.54 -3.15 23.59
N ARG A 355 -6.63 -2.51 23.18
CA ARG A 355 -6.86 -1.08 23.41
C ARG A 355 -8.28 -0.79 23.84
N LYS A 356 -8.38 0.14 24.80
CA LYS A 356 -9.63 0.73 25.23
C LYS A 356 -9.53 2.24 25.06
N ARG A 357 -10.36 2.79 24.21
CA ARG A 357 -10.37 4.23 23.90
C ARG A 357 -11.64 4.86 24.44
N PRO A 358 -11.54 5.73 25.49
CA PRO A 358 -12.70 6.42 25.99
C PRO A 358 -13.15 7.53 25.04
N VAL A 359 -14.46 7.75 24.96
CA VAL A 359 -15.09 8.82 24.18
C VAL A 359 -15.66 9.86 25.14
N ARG A 360 -15.27 11.11 24.97
CA ARG A 360 -15.81 12.22 25.77
C ARG A 360 -17.26 12.49 25.42
N GLY A 361 -18.09 12.69 26.44
CA GLY A 361 -19.52 12.94 26.28
C GLY A 361 -20.37 11.75 26.62
N LEU A 362 -19.81 10.54 26.66
CA LEU A 362 -20.53 9.34 27.12
C LEU A 362 -20.28 9.04 28.59
N PRO A 363 -21.29 8.48 29.29
CA PRO A 363 -21.16 8.10 30.70
C PRO A 363 -20.33 6.81 30.86
N TRP A 364 -19.45 6.78 31.85
CA TRP A 364 -18.77 5.57 32.28
C TRP A 364 -19.75 4.55 32.91
N PRO A 365 -19.61 3.23 32.62
CA PRO A 365 -18.58 2.51 31.89
C PRO A 365 -18.87 2.31 30.38
N TYR A 366 -19.84 3.04 29.83
CA TYR A 366 -20.33 2.90 28.44
C TYR A 366 -19.62 3.87 27.49
N ASP A 367 -18.47 4.42 27.91
CA ASP A 367 -17.72 5.48 27.23
C ASP A 367 -16.53 4.98 26.40
N GLU A 368 -16.38 3.66 26.18
CA GLU A 368 -15.16 3.16 25.56
C GLU A 368 -15.39 2.17 24.41
N THR A 369 -14.58 2.30 23.35
CA THR A 369 -14.36 1.23 22.38
C THR A 369 -13.37 0.23 22.95
N LYS A 370 -13.50 -1.04 22.54
CA LYS A 370 -12.56 -2.11 22.88
C LYS A 370 -12.04 -2.76 21.62
N GLN A 371 -10.74 -2.72 21.42
CA GLN A 371 -10.07 -3.38 20.31
C GLN A 371 -9.15 -4.48 20.84
N GLN A 372 -9.15 -5.63 20.16
CA GLN A 372 -8.22 -6.71 20.38
C GLN A 372 -7.76 -7.24 19.04
N GLY A 373 -6.44 -7.38 18.86
CA GLY A 373 -5.85 -7.82 17.61
C GLY A 373 -4.65 -8.72 17.84
N PHE A 374 -4.35 -9.50 16.82
CA PHE A 374 -3.14 -10.29 16.70
C PHE A 374 -2.69 -10.26 15.24
N ASP A 375 -1.43 -9.93 14.99
CA ASP A 375 -0.82 -9.88 13.69
C ASP A 375 0.51 -10.61 13.71
N SER A 376 0.76 -11.45 12.70
CA SER A 376 1.99 -12.23 12.51
C SER A 376 2.44 -12.12 11.07
N LEU A 377 3.71 -11.79 10.86
CA LEU A 377 4.35 -11.86 9.55
C LEU A 377 5.63 -12.68 9.64
N THR A 378 5.59 -13.88 9.06
CA THR A 378 6.75 -14.76 8.87
C THR A 378 7.29 -14.58 7.46
N SER A 379 8.56 -14.25 7.31
CA SER A 379 9.21 -14.11 6.02
C SER A 379 10.38 -15.09 5.91
N PHE A 380 10.54 -15.72 4.75
CA PHE A 380 11.64 -16.58 4.39
C PHE A 380 12.34 -16.04 3.15
N GLN A 381 13.66 -16.15 3.11
CA GLN A 381 14.45 -15.87 1.92
C GLN A 381 15.39 -17.04 1.67
N ALA A 382 15.27 -17.63 0.50
CA ALA A 382 16.12 -18.72 0.02
C ALA A 382 17.00 -18.22 -1.13
N VAL A 383 18.30 -18.34 -0.99
CA VAL A 383 19.28 -18.14 -2.05
C VAL A 383 19.54 -19.49 -2.70
N LEU A 384 18.86 -19.76 -3.83
CA LEU A 384 18.94 -21.02 -4.56
C LEU A 384 20.23 -21.09 -5.39
N SER A 385 20.62 -19.95 -5.98
CA SER A 385 21.91 -19.71 -6.63
C SER A 385 22.26 -18.23 -6.52
N PRO A 386 23.47 -17.81 -6.92
CA PRO A 386 23.80 -16.37 -7.00
C PRO A 386 22.88 -15.56 -7.90
N GLN A 387 22.22 -16.19 -8.87
CA GLN A 387 21.26 -15.55 -9.79
C GLN A 387 19.80 -15.81 -9.44
N HIS A 388 19.50 -16.62 -8.40
CA HIS A 388 18.15 -17.08 -8.12
C HIS A 388 17.81 -16.91 -6.64
N ILE A 389 16.90 -16.00 -6.34
CA ILE A 389 16.43 -15.72 -4.98
C ILE A 389 14.92 -15.93 -4.93
N LEU A 390 14.47 -16.69 -3.94
CA LEU A 390 13.07 -16.88 -3.63
C LEU A 390 12.77 -16.27 -2.26
N SER A 391 11.83 -15.35 -2.21
CA SER A 391 11.29 -14.75 -0.98
C SER A 391 9.85 -15.19 -0.81
N VAL A 392 9.47 -15.63 0.40
CA VAL A 392 8.10 -16.04 0.72
C VAL A 392 7.70 -15.43 2.04
N SER A 393 6.50 -14.87 2.11
CA SER A 393 5.93 -14.31 3.33
C SER A 393 4.55 -14.92 3.64
N VAL A 394 4.27 -15.10 4.92
CA VAL A 394 2.98 -15.55 5.44
C VAL A 394 2.53 -14.53 6.48
N ASN A 395 1.42 -13.87 6.22
CA ASN A 395 0.79 -12.90 7.12
C ASN A 395 -0.52 -13.49 7.66
N GLY A 396 -0.60 -13.70 8.96
CA GLY A 396 -1.81 -14.14 9.66
C GLY A 396 -2.30 -13.07 10.61
N PHE A 397 -3.60 -12.78 10.60
CA PHE A 397 -4.15 -11.73 11.44
C PHE A 397 -5.57 -12.01 11.93
N SER A 398 -5.90 -11.43 13.08
CA SER A 398 -7.25 -11.40 13.63
C SER A 398 -7.44 -10.10 14.41
N ASN A 399 -8.49 -9.36 14.12
CA ASN A 399 -8.79 -8.10 14.77
C ASN A 399 -10.29 -8.05 15.10
N ARG A 400 -10.61 -7.70 16.35
CA ARG A 400 -11.98 -7.47 16.81
C ARG A 400 -12.08 -6.10 17.45
N LYS A 401 -13.09 -5.34 17.07
CA LYS A 401 -13.40 -4.03 17.61
C LYS A 401 -14.86 -4.05 18.11
N GLN A 402 -15.03 -3.94 19.40
CA GLN A 402 -16.35 -3.81 20.04
C GLN A 402 -16.69 -2.32 20.16
N PHE A 403 -17.96 -2.00 19.96
CA PHE A 403 -18.47 -0.63 20.01
C PHE A 403 -17.65 0.27 19.06
N ALA A 404 -17.54 -0.14 17.78
CA ALA A 404 -16.60 0.44 16.84
C ALA A 404 -16.85 1.93 16.58
N ASP A 405 -18.10 2.32 16.49
CA ASP A 405 -18.50 3.64 15.99
C ASP A 405 -19.08 4.52 17.10
N ILE A 406 -18.74 4.22 18.36
CA ILE A 406 -19.20 5.09 19.46
C ILE A 406 -18.57 6.48 19.35
N SER A 407 -19.41 7.46 19.64
CA SER A 407 -19.07 8.87 19.62
C SER A 407 -19.89 9.63 20.66
N ALA A 408 -19.72 10.93 20.77
CA ALA A 408 -20.56 11.73 21.65
C ALA A 408 -22.05 11.71 21.25
N LEU A 409 -22.33 11.45 19.95
CA LEU A 409 -23.67 11.38 19.36
C LEU A 409 -24.15 9.95 19.08
N THR A 410 -23.32 8.94 19.32
CA THR A 410 -23.61 7.52 19.07
C THR A 410 -23.24 6.69 20.30
N PRO A 411 -24.21 6.32 21.17
CA PRO A 411 -23.95 5.51 22.36
C PRO A 411 -23.59 4.05 21.99
N GLN A 412 -23.08 3.29 22.98
CA GLN A 412 -22.68 1.89 22.76
C GLN A 412 -23.80 1.03 22.17
N THR A 413 -25.04 1.24 22.57
CA THR A 413 -26.19 0.47 22.07
C THR A 413 -26.42 0.65 20.57
N ALA A 414 -26.15 1.87 20.04
CA ALA A 414 -26.33 2.20 18.63
C ALA A 414 -25.07 1.96 17.78
N SER A 415 -24.01 1.40 18.39
CA SER A 415 -22.75 1.10 17.72
C SER A 415 -22.69 -0.33 17.18
N SER A 416 -21.66 -0.62 16.36
CA SER A 416 -21.41 -1.95 15.81
C SER A 416 -20.25 -2.68 16.50
N ASP A 417 -20.30 -4.01 16.52
CA ASP A 417 -19.14 -4.87 16.72
C ASP A 417 -18.60 -5.31 15.37
N GLN A 418 -17.28 -5.24 15.19
CA GLN A 418 -16.59 -5.54 13.94
C GLN A 418 -15.53 -6.62 14.17
N GLY A 419 -15.44 -7.56 13.24
CA GLY A 419 -14.43 -8.61 13.23
C GLY A 419 -13.76 -8.71 11.88
N GLN A 420 -12.46 -8.92 11.85
CA GLN A 420 -11.66 -9.17 10.66
C GLN A 420 -10.63 -10.23 10.99
N ARG A 421 -10.43 -11.19 10.10
CA ARG A 421 -9.39 -12.19 10.22
C ARG A 421 -9.00 -12.69 8.85
N GLY A 422 -7.78 -13.16 8.73
CA GLY A 422 -7.34 -13.67 7.44
C GLY A 422 -5.93 -14.23 7.47
N VAL A 423 -5.55 -14.74 6.31
CA VAL A 423 -4.20 -15.18 6.01
C VAL A 423 -3.85 -14.71 4.61
N SER A 424 -2.64 -14.17 4.46
CA SER A 424 -2.07 -13.84 3.15
C SER A 424 -0.74 -14.56 3.00
N VAL A 425 -0.59 -15.33 1.92
CA VAL A 425 0.66 -16.01 1.55
C VAL A 425 1.13 -15.41 0.26
N GLY A 426 2.31 -14.83 0.27
CA GLY A 426 2.89 -14.21 -0.91
C GLY A 426 4.34 -14.57 -1.09
N GLY A 427 4.87 -14.32 -2.28
CA GLY A 427 6.27 -14.53 -2.56
C GLY A 427 6.70 -13.91 -3.87
N THR A 428 8.01 -13.71 -3.98
CA THR A 428 8.67 -13.20 -5.18
C THR A 428 9.80 -14.16 -5.53
N ASP A 429 9.75 -14.68 -6.74
CA ASP A 429 10.83 -15.46 -7.34
C ASP A 429 11.58 -14.56 -8.33
N SER A 430 12.88 -14.37 -8.11
CA SER A 430 13.72 -13.49 -8.91
C SER A 430 14.87 -14.27 -9.52
N TYR A 431 14.91 -14.33 -10.84
CA TYR A 431 15.94 -15.01 -11.60
C TYR A 431 16.64 -14.06 -12.57
N GLN A 432 17.93 -13.86 -12.36
CA GLN A 432 18.78 -13.07 -13.24
C GLN A 432 19.47 -13.95 -14.29
N PHE A 433 19.27 -13.60 -15.55
CA PHE A 433 19.90 -14.29 -16.67
C PHE A 433 21.36 -13.80 -16.86
N SER A 434 22.19 -14.64 -17.43
CA SER A 434 23.57 -14.28 -17.79
C SER A 434 23.67 -13.11 -18.79
N SER A 435 22.60 -12.82 -19.50
CA SER A 435 22.48 -11.64 -20.38
C SER A 435 22.31 -10.32 -19.64
N GLY A 436 22.10 -10.35 -18.30
CA GLY A 436 21.72 -9.19 -17.50
C GLY A 436 20.21 -8.91 -17.46
N ALA A 437 19.38 -9.72 -18.10
CA ALA A 437 17.93 -9.63 -17.98
C ALA A 437 17.46 -10.22 -16.64
N LEU A 438 16.33 -9.73 -16.11
CA LEU A 438 15.73 -10.20 -14.86
C LEU A 438 14.29 -10.66 -15.11
N LEU A 439 13.95 -11.85 -14.61
CA LEU A 439 12.58 -12.31 -14.47
C LEU A 439 12.21 -12.26 -12.98
N SER A 440 11.19 -11.50 -12.66
CA SER A 440 10.61 -11.43 -11.31
C SER A 440 9.16 -11.89 -11.39
N THR A 441 8.81 -12.91 -10.61
CA THR A 441 7.44 -13.41 -10.55
C THR A 441 6.89 -13.21 -9.16
N VAL A 442 5.89 -12.36 -9.04
CA VAL A 442 5.18 -12.09 -7.78
C VAL A 442 3.95 -12.97 -7.73
N PHE A 443 3.74 -13.63 -6.61
CA PHE A 443 2.54 -14.41 -6.33
C PHE A 443 1.97 -14.01 -4.98
N ARG A 444 0.63 -13.93 -4.87
CA ARG A 444 -0.07 -13.79 -3.59
C ARG A 444 -1.42 -14.49 -3.60
N TYR A 445 -1.70 -15.17 -2.52
CA TYR A 445 -3.02 -15.64 -2.14
C TYR A 445 -3.44 -14.95 -0.85
N THR A 446 -4.65 -14.41 -0.81
CA THR A 446 -5.22 -13.79 0.38
C THR A 446 -6.62 -14.35 0.63
N ARG A 447 -6.86 -14.81 1.85
CA ARG A 447 -8.19 -15.06 2.39
C ARG A 447 -8.51 -14.02 3.46
N PHE A 448 -9.66 -13.37 3.33
CA PHE A 448 -10.09 -12.31 4.23
C PHE A 448 -11.55 -12.51 4.63
N ASP A 449 -11.78 -12.79 5.92
CA ASP A 449 -13.11 -12.90 6.50
C ASP A 449 -13.38 -11.63 7.32
N SER A 450 -14.55 -11.03 7.14
CA SER A 450 -14.98 -9.83 7.89
C SER A 450 -16.46 -9.90 8.22
N ASN A 451 -16.83 -9.26 9.33
CA ASN A 451 -18.22 -9.16 9.76
C ASN A 451 -18.46 -7.90 10.58
N ALA A 452 -19.72 -7.48 10.59
CA ALA A 452 -20.22 -6.47 11.51
C ALA A 452 -21.64 -6.81 11.95
N HIS A 453 -22.01 -6.37 13.13
CA HIS A 453 -23.38 -6.49 13.65
C HIS A 453 -23.62 -5.46 14.74
N GLY A 454 -24.88 -5.07 14.94
CA GLY A 454 -25.33 -4.23 16.03
C GLY A 454 -25.33 -4.94 17.39
N GLN A 455 -25.70 -4.21 18.46
CA GLN A 455 -25.69 -4.70 19.82
C GLN A 455 -26.97 -5.48 20.22
N GLY A 456 -27.99 -5.47 19.35
CA GLY A 456 -29.26 -6.17 19.61
C GLY A 456 -30.24 -6.00 18.44
N PRO A 457 -31.50 -6.50 18.62
CA PRO A 457 -32.49 -6.55 17.56
C PRO A 457 -33.37 -5.30 17.46
N GLN A 458 -33.17 -4.28 18.31
CA GLN A 458 -33.98 -3.07 18.27
C GLN A 458 -33.70 -2.26 17.01
N GLU A 459 -34.71 -1.55 16.52
CA GLU A 459 -34.58 -0.65 15.38
C GLU A 459 -33.58 0.48 15.72
N MET A 460 -32.87 0.93 14.69
CA MET A 460 -32.01 2.10 14.80
C MET A 460 -32.85 3.36 14.77
N MET A 461 -32.57 4.30 15.64
CA MET A 461 -33.24 5.60 15.67
C MET A 461 -32.20 6.72 15.45
N ILE A 462 -32.51 7.62 14.53
CA ILE A 462 -31.72 8.81 14.22
C ILE A 462 -32.59 10.03 14.56
N GLY A 463 -32.19 10.75 15.61
CA GLY A 463 -32.85 11.99 16.01
C GLY A 463 -31.95 13.22 15.80
N PRO A 464 -32.48 14.43 16.06
CA PRO A 464 -31.70 15.66 15.94
C PRO A 464 -30.50 15.75 16.89
N GLU A 465 -30.51 14.98 17.98
CA GLU A 465 -29.45 14.95 19.01
C GLU A 465 -28.50 13.76 18.89
N GLY A 466 -28.68 12.90 17.88
CA GLY A 466 -27.80 11.74 17.65
C GLY A 466 -28.55 10.43 17.44
N TRP A 467 -27.83 9.32 17.56
CA TRP A 467 -28.33 7.97 17.34
C TRP A 467 -28.78 7.30 18.63
N SER A 468 -29.71 6.36 18.52
CA SER A 468 -30.17 5.51 19.61
C SER A 468 -30.72 4.19 19.05
N GLY A 469 -31.22 3.28 19.94
CA GLY A 469 -31.57 1.95 19.53
C GLY A 469 -30.34 1.07 19.28
N ASN A 470 -30.37 0.21 18.26
CA ASN A 470 -29.25 -0.61 17.86
C ASN A 470 -28.81 -0.27 16.42
N PHE A 471 -27.55 -0.55 16.08
CA PHE A 471 -27.07 -0.40 14.71
C PHE A 471 -27.89 -1.29 13.76
N PHE A 472 -28.28 -0.75 12.62
CA PHE A 472 -29.28 -1.38 11.74
C PHE A 472 -28.76 -2.56 10.91
N ASP A 473 -27.47 -2.61 10.65
CA ASP A 473 -26.90 -3.52 9.66
C ASP A 473 -26.13 -4.67 10.32
N ALA A 474 -26.27 -5.87 9.75
CA ALA A 474 -25.55 -7.06 10.18
C ALA A 474 -25.11 -7.88 8.95
N TRP A 475 -23.81 -7.92 8.69
CA TRP A 475 -23.28 -8.61 7.53
C TRP A 475 -22.07 -9.50 7.85
N THR A 476 -21.86 -10.49 6.99
CA THR A 476 -20.66 -11.33 6.97
C THR A 476 -20.11 -11.40 5.56
N ARG A 477 -18.78 -11.44 5.42
CA ARG A 477 -18.09 -11.57 4.13
C ARG A 477 -16.91 -12.51 4.28
N SER A 478 -16.74 -13.43 3.32
CA SER A 478 -15.57 -14.28 3.17
C SER A 478 -15.04 -14.11 1.76
N ALA A 479 -13.84 -13.57 1.63
CA ALA A 479 -13.24 -13.21 0.37
C ALA A 479 -11.94 -13.95 0.12
N ASN A 480 -11.64 -14.20 -1.15
CA ASN A 480 -10.38 -14.75 -1.61
C ASN A 480 -9.83 -13.91 -2.75
N GLN A 481 -8.51 -13.79 -2.81
CA GLN A 481 -7.79 -13.15 -3.90
C GLN A 481 -6.57 -14.00 -4.27
N VAL A 482 -6.36 -14.17 -5.56
CA VAL A 482 -5.13 -14.75 -6.12
C VAL A 482 -4.54 -13.76 -7.11
N GLU A 483 -3.28 -13.45 -6.95
CA GLU A 483 -2.52 -12.57 -7.85
C GLU A 483 -1.29 -13.30 -8.35
N LEU A 484 -0.99 -13.17 -9.64
CA LEU A 484 0.22 -13.65 -10.29
C LEU A 484 0.72 -12.56 -11.24
N LEU A 485 1.94 -12.08 -11.02
CA LEU A 485 2.53 -10.96 -11.73
C LEU A 485 3.97 -11.32 -12.16
N PRO A 486 4.17 -12.00 -13.30
CA PRO A 486 5.48 -12.11 -13.94
C PRO A 486 5.87 -10.80 -14.61
N ILE A 487 7.09 -10.35 -14.30
CA ILE A 487 7.72 -9.14 -14.85
C ILE A 487 9.04 -9.54 -15.48
N PHE A 488 9.23 -9.24 -16.73
CA PHE A 488 10.49 -9.42 -17.42
C PHE A 488 11.13 -8.07 -17.72
N GLN A 489 12.29 -7.85 -17.15
CA GLN A 489 13.12 -6.68 -17.38
C GLN A 489 14.27 -7.09 -18.33
N PHE A 490 14.34 -6.45 -19.47
CA PHE A 490 15.37 -6.72 -20.44
C PHE A 490 16.74 -6.21 -19.96
N ALA A 491 17.82 -6.79 -20.45
CA ALA A 491 19.13 -6.19 -20.26
C ALA A 491 19.18 -4.77 -20.86
N GLN A 492 19.88 -3.88 -20.19
CA GLN A 492 20.03 -2.49 -20.63
C GLN A 492 20.54 -2.39 -22.07
N LYS A 493 19.92 -1.52 -22.86
CA LYS A 493 20.27 -1.27 -24.25
C LYS A 493 20.80 0.16 -24.43
N GLU A 494 21.91 0.30 -25.13
CA GLU A 494 22.47 1.60 -25.53
C GLU A 494 22.01 1.94 -26.95
N TRP A 495 21.06 2.88 -27.08
CA TRP A 495 20.54 3.34 -28.38
C TRP A 495 19.96 4.76 -28.18
N PHE A 496 20.66 5.79 -28.69
CA PHE A 496 20.33 7.19 -28.40
C PHE A 496 20.14 7.50 -26.88
N GLY A 497 21.01 6.95 -26.06
CA GLY A 497 20.91 6.94 -24.58
C GLY A 497 20.85 5.50 -24.06
N ARG A 498 20.45 5.36 -22.81
CA ARG A 498 20.30 4.06 -22.14
C ARG A 498 18.82 3.75 -21.92
N HIS A 499 18.37 2.62 -22.43
CA HIS A 499 17.00 2.13 -22.33
C HIS A 499 16.93 0.92 -21.40
N GLN A 500 15.97 0.91 -20.50
CA GLN A 500 15.61 -0.21 -19.64
C GLN A 500 14.15 -0.59 -19.90
N PHE A 501 13.94 -1.55 -20.79
CA PHE A 501 12.59 -2.03 -21.09
C PHE A 501 12.12 -3.02 -20.02
N LYS A 502 10.85 -2.89 -19.65
CA LYS A 502 10.14 -3.76 -18.73
C LYS A 502 8.78 -4.14 -19.33
N VAL A 503 8.43 -5.42 -19.28
CA VAL A 503 7.12 -5.94 -19.68
C VAL A 503 6.57 -6.85 -18.60
N GLY A 504 5.28 -6.91 -18.45
CA GLY A 504 4.68 -7.83 -17.48
C GLY A 504 3.20 -8.07 -17.75
N VAL A 505 2.71 -9.12 -17.10
CA VAL A 505 1.30 -9.52 -17.12
C VAL A 505 0.83 -9.66 -15.69
N ASP A 506 -0.27 -8.99 -15.34
CA ASP A 506 -0.89 -9.04 -14.01
C ASP A 506 -2.22 -9.81 -14.13
N LEU A 507 -2.28 -10.96 -13.48
CA LEU A 507 -3.46 -11.82 -13.38
C LEU A 507 -3.98 -11.72 -11.95
N ASN A 508 -5.18 -11.17 -11.77
CA ASN A 508 -5.80 -11.01 -10.47
C ASN A 508 -7.23 -11.58 -10.46
N HIS A 509 -7.45 -12.60 -9.66
CA HIS A 509 -8.78 -13.17 -9.46
C HIS A 509 -9.25 -12.90 -8.04
N ARG A 510 -10.44 -12.33 -7.90
CA ARG A 510 -11.09 -12.01 -6.63
C ARG A 510 -12.48 -12.61 -6.59
N SER A 511 -12.87 -13.12 -5.43
CA SER A 511 -14.21 -13.63 -5.21
C SER A 511 -14.62 -13.44 -3.75
N TYR A 512 -15.91 -13.26 -3.51
CA TYR A 512 -16.44 -13.29 -2.16
C TYR A 512 -17.85 -13.87 -2.12
N SER A 513 -18.23 -14.29 -0.93
CA SER A 513 -19.60 -14.63 -0.57
C SER A 513 -19.91 -14.08 0.82
N GLY A 514 -21.15 -13.77 1.07
CA GLY A 514 -21.55 -13.19 2.34
C GLY A 514 -23.06 -13.18 2.54
N THR A 515 -23.45 -12.56 3.64
CA THR A 515 -24.85 -12.31 3.98
C THR A 515 -24.99 -10.88 4.46
N ASP A 516 -26.15 -10.29 4.18
CA ASP A 516 -26.53 -8.96 4.61
C ASP A 516 -27.96 -8.97 5.13
N HIS A 517 -28.15 -8.45 6.33
CA HIS A 517 -29.45 -8.36 7.01
C HIS A 517 -29.58 -7.00 7.69
N SER A 518 -30.47 -6.19 7.20
CA SER A 518 -30.73 -4.86 7.77
C SER A 518 -32.02 -4.83 8.56
N HIS A 519 -31.99 -4.17 9.74
CA HIS A 519 -33.14 -3.83 10.57
C HIS A 519 -33.68 -2.45 10.18
N ALA A 520 -34.95 -2.17 10.57
CA ALA A 520 -35.54 -0.89 10.27
C ALA A 520 -34.82 0.29 10.93
N ILE A 521 -34.86 1.43 10.24
CA ILE A 521 -34.33 2.71 10.71
C ILE A 521 -35.47 3.70 10.86
N GLN A 522 -35.51 4.41 11.98
CA GLN A 522 -36.48 5.46 12.29
C GLN A 522 -35.80 6.82 12.36
N LEU A 523 -36.29 7.79 11.61
CA LEU A 523 -35.90 9.18 11.74
C LEU A 523 -36.96 9.90 12.58
N THR A 524 -36.54 10.41 13.76
CA THR A 524 -37.45 11.03 14.73
C THR A 524 -37.32 12.55 14.74
N ARG A 525 -38.43 13.24 14.98
CA ARG A 525 -38.44 14.70 15.19
C ARG A 525 -37.98 15.03 16.60
N GLN A 526 -37.83 16.31 16.89
CA GLN A 526 -37.40 16.78 18.20
C GLN A 526 -38.40 16.43 19.33
N ASP A 527 -39.67 16.34 19.02
CA ASP A 527 -40.75 15.95 19.95
C ASP A 527 -40.84 14.41 20.13
N GLY A 528 -39.94 13.64 19.50
CA GLY A 528 -39.92 12.18 19.51
C GLY A 528 -40.89 11.52 18.53
N SER A 529 -41.70 12.29 17.80
CA SER A 529 -42.60 11.74 16.77
C SER A 529 -41.81 11.21 15.58
N LEU A 530 -42.36 10.16 14.94
CA LEU A 530 -41.73 9.55 13.77
C LEU A 530 -41.88 10.46 12.54
N GLY A 531 -40.79 10.75 11.87
CA GLY A 531 -40.75 11.54 10.64
C GLY A 531 -40.64 10.67 9.40
N GLU A 532 -39.77 9.65 9.47
CA GLU A 532 -39.51 8.71 8.39
C GLU A 532 -39.17 7.33 8.96
N GLN A 533 -39.61 6.27 8.31
CA GLN A 533 -39.17 4.92 8.58
C GLN A 533 -38.66 4.28 7.32
N ILE A 534 -37.47 3.67 7.41
CA ILE A 534 -36.84 2.92 6.34
C ILE A 534 -36.87 1.45 6.74
N ASN A 535 -37.63 0.65 6.02
CA ASN A 535 -37.68 -0.80 6.17
C ASN A 535 -36.89 -1.45 5.03
N PHE A 536 -36.41 -2.66 5.26
CA PHE A 536 -35.66 -3.46 4.30
C PHE A 536 -36.42 -4.71 3.93
N GLN A 537 -36.44 -5.05 2.63
CA GLN A 537 -37.10 -6.23 2.08
C GLN A 537 -36.14 -7.04 1.22
N GLY A 538 -36.22 -8.36 1.31
CA GLY A 538 -35.31 -9.24 0.59
C GLY A 538 -33.90 -9.21 1.20
N GLY A 539 -32.91 -9.44 0.38
CA GLY A 539 -31.51 -9.56 0.80
C GLY A 539 -31.17 -10.95 1.32
N GLY A 540 -30.01 -11.12 1.83
CA GLY A 540 -29.54 -12.30 2.55
C GLY A 540 -28.27 -12.90 2.02
N ARG A 541 -28.11 -13.14 0.72
CA ARG A 541 -26.86 -13.70 0.17
C ARG A 541 -26.27 -12.81 -0.89
N LEU A 542 -25.05 -12.39 -0.65
CA LEU A 542 -24.25 -11.62 -1.58
C LEU A 542 -23.12 -12.51 -2.11
N SER A 543 -22.83 -12.42 -3.40
CA SER A 543 -21.67 -13.07 -3.98
C SER A 543 -21.27 -12.43 -5.30
N ALA A 544 -19.97 -12.16 -5.43
CA ALA A 544 -19.41 -11.67 -6.68
C ALA A 544 -18.02 -12.26 -6.91
N GLN A 545 -17.62 -12.28 -8.18
CA GLN A 545 -16.26 -12.65 -8.57
C GLN A 545 -15.82 -11.79 -9.76
N ASP A 546 -14.52 -11.54 -9.81
CA ASP A 546 -13.89 -10.77 -10.87
C ASP A 546 -12.53 -11.36 -11.23
N THR A 547 -12.21 -11.34 -12.51
CA THR A 547 -10.89 -11.69 -13.01
C THR A 547 -10.38 -10.52 -13.84
N GLU A 548 -9.31 -9.91 -13.39
CA GLU A 548 -8.58 -8.87 -14.09
C GLU A 548 -7.35 -9.47 -14.77
N VAL A 549 -7.18 -9.13 -16.04
CA VAL A 549 -5.98 -9.42 -16.82
C VAL A 549 -5.44 -8.09 -17.31
N SER A 550 -4.19 -7.81 -16.99
CA SER A 550 -3.53 -6.59 -17.43
C SER A 550 -2.17 -6.90 -18.03
N GLU A 551 -1.81 -6.18 -19.07
CA GLU A 551 -0.49 -6.22 -19.69
C GLU A 551 0.12 -4.83 -19.65
N PHE A 552 1.42 -4.74 -19.43
CA PHE A 552 2.10 -3.46 -19.45
C PHE A 552 3.46 -3.53 -20.15
N LEU A 553 3.83 -2.39 -20.71
CA LEU A 553 5.15 -2.13 -21.29
C LEU A 553 5.64 -0.79 -20.73
N GLN A 554 6.91 -0.72 -20.37
CA GLN A 554 7.59 0.47 -19.90
C GLN A 554 8.99 0.56 -20.46
N ASP A 555 9.44 1.78 -20.73
CA ASP A 555 10.82 2.13 -21.04
C ASP A 555 11.30 3.23 -20.08
N ASP A 556 12.31 2.92 -19.28
CA ASP A 556 13.05 3.88 -18.48
C ASP A 556 14.24 4.34 -19.33
N TRP A 557 14.05 5.44 -20.08
CA TRP A 557 15.01 5.97 -21.04
C TRP A 557 15.86 7.09 -20.43
N ARG A 558 17.12 6.81 -20.16
CA ARG A 558 18.10 7.84 -19.80
C ARG A 558 18.69 8.43 -21.08
N VAL A 559 18.12 9.54 -21.54
CA VAL A 559 18.50 10.23 -22.78
C VAL A 559 19.95 10.72 -22.69
N ASN A 560 20.32 11.30 -21.55
CA ASN A 560 21.68 11.74 -21.22
C ASN A 560 21.81 11.87 -19.69
N ASP A 561 22.94 12.39 -19.20
CA ASP A 561 23.21 12.53 -17.75
C ASP A 561 22.32 13.57 -17.05
N ARG A 562 21.54 14.36 -17.79
CA ARG A 562 20.66 15.42 -17.27
C ARG A 562 19.18 15.14 -17.49
N LEU A 563 18.80 14.29 -18.41
CA LEU A 563 17.41 14.01 -18.79
C LEU A 563 17.14 12.51 -18.79
N SER A 564 16.16 12.10 -18.00
CA SER A 564 15.57 10.78 -18.03
C SER A 564 14.08 10.89 -18.32
N LEU A 565 13.54 9.96 -19.10
CA LEU A 565 12.13 9.83 -19.44
C LEU A 565 11.65 8.45 -18.96
N ASN A 566 10.45 8.41 -18.43
CA ASN A 566 9.72 7.18 -18.12
C ASN A 566 8.49 7.16 -19.03
N LEU A 567 8.41 6.20 -19.93
CA LEU A 567 7.34 6.10 -20.91
C LEU A 567 6.72 4.72 -20.83
N GLY A 568 5.41 4.66 -20.77
CA GLY A 568 4.77 3.36 -20.70
C GLY A 568 3.27 3.36 -20.94
N GLY A 569 2.73 2.18 -20.96
CA GLY A 569 1.30 1.95 -21.12
C GLY A 569 0.87 0.63 -20.48
N ARG A 570 -0.35 0.61 -19.99
CA ARG A 570 -1.01 -0.56 -19.43
C ARG A 570 -2.35 -0.78 -20.13
N LEU A 571 -2.63 -2.00 -20.50
CA LEU A 571 -3.90 -2.47 -20.99
C LEU A 571 -4.51 -3.37 -19.92
N SER A 572 -5.72 -3.07 -19.47
CA SER A 572 -6.41 -3.86 -18.43
C SER A 572 -7.81 -4.25 -18.90
N THR A 573 -8.22 -5.48 -18.57
CA THR A 573 -9.58 -5.97 -18.79
C THR A 573 -10.10 -6.62 -17.51
N GLN A 574 -11.39 -6.44 -17.21
CA GLN A 574 -12.06 -7.06 -16.08
C GLN A 574 -13.26 -7.90 -16.55
N SER A 575 -13.50 -9.04 -15.91
CA SER A 575 -14.63 -9.90 -16.26
C SER A 575 -15.99 -9.26 -15.93
N MET A 576 -16.03 -8.36 -14.94
CA MET A 576 -17.22 -7.59 -14.56
C MET A 576 -17.45 -6.37 -15.47
N GLY A 577 -16.39 -5.76 -16.00
CA GLY A 577 -16.43 -4.65 -16.91
C GLY A 577 -16.24 -5.11 -18.36
N ARG A 578 -16.95 -4.52 -19.33
CA ARG A 578 -16.86 -4.93 -20.74
C ARG A 578 -15.82 -4.16 -21.55
N SER A 579 -15.25 -3.08 -21.02
CA SER A 579 -14.32 -2.22 -21.73
C SER A 579 -12.87 -2.55 -21.41
N ALA A 580 -12.01 -2.52 -22.42
CA ALA A 580 -10.58 -2.54 -22.23
C ALA A 580 -10.11 -1.13 -21.83
N ALA A 581 -9.34 -1.03 -20.76
CA ALA A 581 -8.79 0.21 -20.23
C ALA A 581 -7.35 0.40 -20.72
N ILE A 582 -7.10 1.45 -21.51
CA ILE A 582 -5.76 1.78 -22.03
C ILE A 582 -5.23 2.98 -21.23
N ALA A 583 -4.15 2.78 -20.49
CA ALA A 583 -3.56 3.73 -19.55
C ALA A 583 -2.16 4.17 -19.99
N PRO A 584 -2.02 5.14 -20.90
CA PRO A 584 -0.71 5.71 -21.25
C PRO A 584 -0.20 6.59 -20.09
N ARG A 585 1.12 6.57 -19.89
CA ARG A 585 1.82 7.33 -18.86
C ARG A 585 3.16 7.82 -19.37
N ALA A 586 3.52 9.02 -18.98
CA ALA A 586 4.80 9.63 -19.29
C ALA A 586 5.29 10.46 -18.12
N GLY A 587 6.54 10.27 -17.75
CA GLY A 587 7.22 11.05 -16.75
C GLY A 587 8.60 11.49 -17.23
N PHE A 588 9.15 12.53 -16.61
CA PHE A 588 10.49 13.01 -16.88
C PHE A 588 11.21 13.48 -15.62
N VAL A 589 12.52 13.40 -15.66
CA VAL A 589 13.43 14.01 -14.68
C VAL A 589 14.48 14.80 -15.43
N TYR A 590 14.65 16.07 -15.07
CA TYR A 590 15.61 16.96 -15.67
C TYR A 590 16.48 17.67 -14.62
N ALA A 591 17.79 17.51 -14.69
CA ALA A 591 18.77 18.19 -13.87
C ALA A 591 19.52 19.25 -14.69
N PRO A 592 19.13 20.53 -14.66
CA PRO A 592 19.70 21.57 -15.54
C PRO A 592 21.16 21.90 -15.27
N GLY A 593 21.63 21.73 -14.02
CA GLY A 593 22.99 22.04 -13.60
C GLY A 593 23.92 20.80 -13.56
N GLU A 594 25.21 21.01 -13.77
CA GLU A 594 26.23 19.96 -13.59
C GLU A 594 26.37 19.55 -12.12
N ASP A 595 26.08 20.45 -11.21
CA ASP A 595 26.10 20.22 -9.75
C ASP A 595 24.90 19.39 -9.27
N ARG A 596 23.92 19.11 -10.13
CA ARG A 596 22.68 18.37 -9.86
C ARG A 596 21.91 18.81 -8.61
N LYS A 597 22.11 20.06 -8.17
CA LYS A 597 21.44 20.63 -7.00
C LYS A 597 20.00 21.00 -7.25
N THR A 598 19.61 21.18 -8.52
CA THR A 598 18.24 21.41 -8.93
C THR A 598 17.78 20.23 -9.77
N VAL A 599 16.64 19.67 -9.42
CA VAL A 599 15.98 18.62 -10.21
C VAL A 599 14.54 19.04 -10.44
N ILE A 600 14.13 18.99 -11.70
CA ILE A 600 12.76 19.22 -12.12
C ILE A 600 12.22 17.88 -12.57
N ARG A 601 11.11 17.45 -11.98
CA ARG A 601 10.43 16.21 -12.36
C ARG A 601 8.95 16.45 -12.56
N GLY A 602 8.32 15.58 -13.31
CA GLY A 602 6.88 15.64 -13.51
C GLY A 602 6.44 14.64 -14.54
N GLY A 603 5.15 14.59 -14.73
CA GLY A 603 4.55 13.70 -15.70
C GLY A 603 3.05 13.86 -15.81
N ALA A 604 2.46 13.03 -16.64
CA ALA A 604 1.03 12.89 -16.78
C ALA A 604 0.67 11.44 -17.14
N GLY A 605 -0.49 10.99 -16.65
CA GLY A 605 -0.94 9.64 -16.94
C GLY A 605 -2.43 9.44 -16.75
N LEU A 606 -2.93 8.42 -17.43
CA LEU A 606 -4.26 7.87 -17.20
C LEU A 606 -4.16 6.64 -16.28
N PHE A 607 -5.08 6.56 -15.33
CA PHE A 607 -5.22 5.45 -14.41
C PHE A 607 -6.66 4.98 -14.43
N TYR A 608 -6.87 3.68 -14.29
CA TYR A 608 -8.20 3.12 -14.18
C TYR A 608 -8.35 2.39 -12.85
N GLY A 609 -9.36 2.79 -12.08
CA GLY A 609 -9.77 2.08 -10.87
C GLY A 609 -10.45 0.77 -11.19
N ARG A 610 -10.41 -0.17 -10.27
CA ARG A 610 -11.20 -1.40 -10.39
C ARG A 610 -12.68 -1.14 -10.17
N VAL A 611 -13.51 -1.92 -10.84
CA VAL A 611 -14.91 -2.07 -10.44
C VAL A 611 -14.94 -2.80 -9.11
N PRO A 612 -15.51 -2.22 -8.03
CA PRO A 612 -15.59 -2.89 -6.74
C PRO A 612 -16.50 -4.12 -6.82
N LEU A 613 -16.15 -5.21 -6.11
CA LEU A 613 -17.01 -6.42 -6.09
C LEU A 613 -18.42 -6.12 -5.58
N GLN A 614 -18.56 -5.16 -4.67
CA GLN A 614 -19.86 -4.70 -4.19
C GLN A 614 -20.73 -4.02 -5.25
N ALA A 615 -20.16 -3.53 -6.34
CA ALA A 615 -20.95 -3.02 -7.46
C ALA A 615 -21.64 -4.15 -8.22
N ALA A 616 -21.03 -5.35 -8.28
CA ALA A 616 -21.57 -6.47 -9.04
C ALA A 616 -22.80 -7.12 -8.39
N ASP A 617 -22.92 -7.08 -7.09
CA ASP A 617 -24.06 -7.60 -6.34
C ASP A 617 -25.00 -6.51 -5.80
N PHE A 618 -24.85 -5.27 -6.30
CA PHE A 618 -25.68 -4.15 -5.88
C PHE A 618 -27.19 -4.45 -6.00
N LEU A 619 -27.61 -5.22 -7.02
CA LEU A 619 -29.00 -5.62 -7.23
C LEU A 619 -29.52 -6.61 -6.17
N ASP A 620 -28.63 -7.34 -5.49
CA ASP A 620 -28.95 -8.39 -4.53
C ASP A 620 -29.00 -7.84 -3.08
N ASN A 621 -28.63 -6.56 -2.87
CA ASN A 621 -28.75 -5.89 -1.57
C ASN A 621 -30.24 -5.73 -1.17
N PRO A 622 -30.55 -5.63 0.14
CA PRO A 622 -31.91 -5.39 0.62
C PRO A 622 -32.56 -4.17 -0.04
N THR A 623 -33.80 -4.32 -0.46
CA THR A 623 -34.61 -3.25 -1.05
C THR A 623 -35.13 -2.33 0.03
N ARG A 624 -34.95 -1.01 -0.10
CA ARG A 624 -35.40 0.00 0.86
C ARG A 624 -36.86 0.36 0.61
N VAL A 625 -37.65 0.36 1.68
CA VAL A 625 -39.05 0.81 1.70
C VAL A 625 -39.16 2.01 2.63
N VAL A 626 -39.37 3.17 2.06
CA VAL A 626 -39.38 4.44 2.77
C VAL A 626 -40.81 4.90 3.02
N SER A 627 -41.18 5.11 4.28
CA SER A 627 -42.47 5.61 4.71
C SER A 627 -42.28 6.96 5.37
N LEU A 628 -42.94 7.99 4.87
CA LEU A 628 -42.94 9.33 5.47
C LEU A 628 -44.17 9.50 6.35
N TYR A 629 -44.00 10.16 7.49
CA TYR A 629 -45.05 10.47 8.44
C TYR A 629 -45.23 12.00 8.55
N ASP A 630 -46.47 12.46 8.52
CA ASP A 630 -46.77 13.85 8.75
C ASP A 630 -46.76 14.21 10.28
N GLY A 631 -47.01 15.48 10.61
CA GLY A 631 -47.04 15.94 12.01
C GLY A 631 -48.19 15.34 12.86
N SER A 632 -49.21 14.71 12.25
CA SER A 632 -50.30 14.00 12.90
C SER A 632 -50.03 12.49 13.04
N GLY A 633 -48.88 12.00 12.52
CA GLY A 633 -48.56 10.59 12.54
C GLY A 633 -49.24 9.79 11.42
N GLN A 634 -49.86 10.46 10.46
CA GLN A 634 -50.40 9.77 9.27
C GLN A 634 -49.30 9.42 8.31
N ILE A 635 -49.33 8.18 7.80
CA ILE A 635 -48.37 7.64 6.87
C ILE A 635 -48.72 8.02 5.44
N ALA A 636 -47.76 8.59 4.70
CA ALA A 636 -47.85 8.63 3.24
C ALA A 636 -47.64 7.21 2.68
N SER A 637 -48.13 6.95 1.47
CA SER A 637 -47.94 5.65 0.81
C SER A 637 -46.43 5.32 0.77
N PRO A 638 -46.03 4.11 1.28
CA PRO A 638 -44.64 3.69 1.25
C PRO A 638 -44.06 3.69 -0.17
N VAL A 639 -42.83 4.17 -0.30
CA VAL A 639 -42.08 4.19 -1.56
C VAL A 639 -41.06 3.06 -1.54
N VAL A 640 -41.15 2.13 -2.48
CA VAL A 640 -40.22 1.03 -2.66
C VAL A 640 -39.16 1.45 -3.65
N PHE A 641 -37.89 1.50 -3.20
CA PHE A 641 -36.74 1.79 -4.05
C PHE A 641 -36.04 0.50 -4.46
N GLN A 642 -36.33 0.03 -5.67
CA GLN A 642 -35.71 -1.17 -6.24
C GLN A 642 -34.26 -0.85 -6.64
N ASN A 643 -33.32 -1.72 -6.26
CA ASN A 643 -31.93 -1.58 -6.68
C ASN A 643 -31.80 -1.79 -8.19
N ALA A 644 -31.13 -0.89 -8.90
CA ALA A 644 -30.98 -0.94 -10.35
C ALA A 644 -29.64 -0.35 -10.80
N TYR A 645 -29.04 -0.93 -11.82
CA TYR A 645 -28.00 -0.22 -12.58
C TYR A 645 -28.68 0.79 -13.49
N VAL A 646 -28.13 2.00 -13.54
CA VAL A 646 -28.68 3.09 -14.34
C VAL A 646 -27.59 3.78 -15.13
N THR A 647 -27.93 4.28 -16.31
CA THR A 647 -27.00 5.06 -17.16
C THR A 647 -27.62 6.40 -17.54
N ALA A 648 -26.77 7.39 -17.75
CA ALA A 648 -27.20 8.72 -18.20
C ALA A 648 -27.54 8.70 -19.70
N VAL A 649 -28.77 9.06 -20.04
CA VAL A 649 -29.20 9.21 -21.44
C VAL A 649 -29.53 10.67 -21.71
N PRO A 650 -28.91 11.31 -22.71
CA PRO A 650 -29.20 12.69 -23.07
C PRO A 650 -30.70 12.95 -23.27
N GLY A 651 -31.24 13.92 -22.56
CA GLY A 651 -32.67 14.30 -22.61
C GLY A 651 -33.63 13.38 -21.85
N ARG A 652 -33.15 12.29 -21.24
CA ARG A 652 -33.97 11.37 -20.44
C ARG A 652 -33.51 11.20 -18.99
N GLY A 653 -32.30 11.73 -18.64
CA GLY A 653 -31.72 11.54 -17.33
C GLY A 653 -31.18 10.13 -17.12
N LEU A 654 -31.22 9.63 -15.88
CA LEU A 654 -30.78 8.27 -15.51
C LEU A 654 -31.89 7.27 -15.83
N VAL A 655 -31.57 6.26 -16.64
CA VAL A 655 -32.53 5.20 -17.06
C VAL A 655 -31.96 3.83 -16.67
N PRO A 656 -32.81 2.86 -16.31
CA PRO A 656 -32.37 1.51 -16.00
C PRO A 656 -31.63 0.85 -17.16
N THR A 657 -30.58 0.12 -16.85
CA THR A 657 -29.87 -0.78 -17.78
C THR A 657 -30.05 -2.22 -17.35
N GLY A 658 -29.54 -3.18 -18.14
CA GLY A 658 -29.44 -4.57 -17.72
C GLY A 658 -28.44 -4.76 -16.56
N ARG A 659 -27.92 -5.99 -16.38
CA ARG A 659 -26.93 -6.34 -15.34
C ARG A 659 -25.48 -5.97 -15.69
N ASP A 660 -25.27 -5.06 -16.59
CA ASP A 660 -23.94 -4.76 -17.13
C ASP A 660 -23.31 -3.54 -16.46
N LEU A 661 -22.12 -3.73 -15.89
CA LEU A 661 -21.24 -2.68 -15.41
C LEU A 661 -20.27 -2.34 -16.55
N ASP A 662 -20.49 -1.21 -17.23
CA ASP A 662 -19.83 -0.94 -18.51
C ASP A 662 -18.52 -0.14 -18.39
N SER A 663 -18.21 0.47 -17.24
CA SER A 663 -17.10 1.41 -17.13
C SER A 663 -16.32 1.26 -15.84
N SER A 664 -14.99 1.35 -15.94
CA SER A 664 -14.09 1.50 -14.79
C SER A 664 -13.86 2.98 -14.50
N PRO A 665 -13.80 3.42 -13.22
CA PRO A 665 -13.42 4.77 -12.87
C PRO A 665 -12.10 5.18 -13.52
N ARG A 666 -12.06 6.33 -14.16
CA ARG A 666 -10.93 6.83 -14.94
C ARG A 666 -10.35 8.09 -14.30
N ASN A 667 -9.08 8.06 -13.96
CA ASN A 667 -8.36 9.18 -13.38
C ASN A 667 -7.28 9.72 -14.33
N PHE A 668 -7.27 11.03 -14.52
CA PHE A 668 -6.15 11.74 -15.12
C PHE A 668 -5.38 12.46 -14.02
N THR A 669 -4.10 12.16 -13.90
CA THR A 669 -3.19 12.83 -12.96
C THR A 669 -2.03 13.46 -13.72
N ALA A 670 -1.67 14.69 -13.34
CA ALA A 670 -0.48 15.38 -13.83
C ALA A 670 0.19 16.14 -12.68
N ASN A 671 1.53 16.15 -12.65
CA ASN A 671 2.29 16.91 -11.66
C ASN A 671 3.53 17.56 -12.25
N LEU A 672 4.01 18.57 -11.53
CA LEU A 672 5.31 19.20 -11.73
C LEU A 672 5.94 19.45 -10.36
N GLU A 673 7.19 19.04 -10.19
CA GLU A 673 7.94 19.17 -8.94
C GLU A 673 9.33 19.75 -9.21
N VAL A 674 9.79 20.62 -8.32
CA VAL A 674 11.12 21.20 -8.35
C VAL A 674 11.77 20.95 -6.98
N ASP A 675 12.84 20.18 -6.98
CA ASP A 675 13.69 19.95 -5.82
C ASP A 675 14.97 20.81 -5.94
N ARG A 676 15.32 21.50 -4.87
CA ARG A 676 16.52 22.32 -4.81
C ARG A 676 17.31 22.05 -3.54
N GLU A 677 18.55 21.59 -3.68
CA GLU A 677 19.51 21.60 -2.60
C GLU A 677 19.99 23.04 -2.33
N ILE A 678 19.50 23.65 -1.25
CA ILE A 678 19.89 25.02 -0.84
C ILE A 678 21.27 25.00 -0.17
N ARG A 679 21.50 23.99 0.67
CA ARG A 679 22.76 23.66 1.32
C ARG A 679 22.90 22.14 1.37
N ARG A 680 24.09 21.61 1.65
CA ARG A 680 24.40 20.17 1.71
C ARG A 680 23.47 19.33 2.59
N ASN A 681 22.73 19.95 3.48
CA ASN A 681 21.82 19.31 4.42
C ASN A 681 20.41 19.92 4.43
N VAL A 682 20.08 20.76 3.45
CA VAL A 682 18.77 21.41 3.31
C VAL A 682 18.29 21.28 1.88
N VAL A 683 17.19 20.57 1.68
CA VAL A 683 16.51 20.45 0.39
C VAL A 683 15.14 21.12 0.51
N ALA A 684 14.83 21.97 -0.44
CA ALA A 684 13.48 22.53 -0.62
C ALA A 684 12.82 21.87 -1.82
N ARG A 685 11.56 21.48 -1.65
CA ARG A 685 10.69 20.90 -2.68
C ARG A 685 9.48 21.80 -2.87
N PHE A 686 9.12 22.03 -4.12
CA PHE A 686 7.86 22.67 -4.52
C PHE A 686 7.18 21.78 -5.55
N SER A 687 5.94 21.41 -5.30
CA SER A 687 5.19 20.58 -6.23
C SER A 687 3.79 21.14 -6.47
N TYR A 688 3.27 20.91 -7.67
CA TYR A 688 1.89 21.12 -8.04
C TYR A 688 1.33 19.82 -8.60
N LEU A 689 0.17 19.40 -8.12
CA LEU A 689 -0.55 18.21 -8.52
C LEU A 689 -1.97 18.57 -8.95
N TYR A 690 -2.38 18.03 -10.08
CA TYR A 690 -3.75 18.04 -10.58
C TYR A 690 -4.22 16.60 -10.78
N SER A 691 -5.41 16.27 -10.29
CA SER A 691 -6.04 14.95 -10.47
C SER A 691 -7.52 15.13 -10.71
N ARG A 692 -8.09 14.40 -11.67
CA ARG A 692 -9.51 14.31 -11.94
C ARG A 692 -9.93 12.89 -12.18
N THR A 693 -10.90 12.43 -11.42
CA THR A 693 -11.51 11.10 -11.58
C THR A 693 -12.91 11.25 -12.14
N GLN A 694 -13.21 10.49 -13.16
CA GLN A 694 -14.51 10.43 -13.84
C GLN A 694 -15.03 9.00 -13.82
N ASP A 695 -16.31 8.83 -14.15
CA ASP A 695 -16.98 7.54 -14.21
C ASP A 695 -16.98 6.82 -12.82
N LEU A 696 -16.99 7.59 -11.71
CA LEU A 696 -17.17 7.04 -10.37
C LEU A 696 -18.57 6.44 -10.23
N TYR A 697 -18.67 5.35 -9.49
CA TYR A 697 -19.95 4.74 -9.16
C TYR A 697 -20.67 5.58 -8.11
N ILE A 698 -21.86 6.08 -8.47
CA ILE A 698 -22.71 6.94 -7.63
C ILE A 698 -23.99 6.19 -7.29
N VAL A 699 -24.37 6.22 -6.01
CA VAL A 699 -25.64 5.66 -5.52
C VAL A 699 -26.63 6.80 -5.31
N THR A 700 -27.78 6.78 -6.00
CA THR A 700 -28.76 7.85 -5.89
C THR A 700 -30.20 7.32 -5.94
N PRO A 701 -31.10 7.76 -5.03
CA PRO A 701 -32.51 7.46 -5.14
C PRO A 701 -33.16 8.26 -6.27
N LEU A 702 -33.90 7.57 -7.12
CA LEU A 702 -34.63 8.12 -8.25
C LEU A 702 -36.11 7.98 -8.00
N ALA A 703 -36.84 9.09 -7.92
CA ALA A 703 -38.28 9.09 -7.77
C ALA A 703 -38.95 8.51 -9.02
N ALA A 704 -40.03 7.77 -8.81
CA ALA A 704 -40.84 7.23 -9.89
C ALA A 704 -41.42 8.32 -10.79
N ALA A 705 -41.23 8.20 -12.10
CA ALA A 705 -42.13 8.87 -13.04
C ALA A 705 -43.55 8.23 -12.97
N PRO A 706 -44.60 8.94 -13.35
CA PRO A 706 -45.94 8.37 -13.34
C PRO A 706 -46.00 7.03 -14.12
N GLY A 707 -46.34 5.95 -13.40
CA GLY A 707 -46.44 4.59 -13.98
C GLY A 707 -45.15 3.76 -13.96
N SER A 708 -44.06 4.25 -13.34
CA SER A 708 -42.80 3.51 -13.13
C SER A 708 -42.49 3.27 -11.65
N ALA A 709 -41.56 2.34 -11.32
CA ALA A 709 -41.11 2.11 -9.96
C ALA A 709 -40.06 3.13 -9.58
N SER A 710 -39.98 3.49 -8.29
CA SER A 710 -38.82 4.22 -7.76
C SER A 710 -37.60 3.31 -7.70
N LEU A 711 -36.42 3.86 -7.93
CA LEU A 711 -35.18 3.11 -8.01
C LEU A 711 -34.13 3.64 -7.03
N LEU A 712 -33.36 2.77 -6.42
CA LEU A 712 -32.04 3.10 -5.91
C LEU A 712 -31.04 2.77 -7.03
N GLY A 713 -30.57 3.81 -7.72
CA GLY A 713 -29.75 3.67 -8.92
C GLY A 713 -28.26 3.64 -8.57
N LEU A 714 -27.53 2.68 -9.14
CA LEU A 714 -26.07 2.71 -9.23
C LEU A 714 -25.69 3.17 -10.63
N ALA A 715 -25.11 4.37 -10.72
CA ALA A 715 -24.68 5.01 -11.97
C ALA A 715 -23.17 5.15 -12.01
N HIS A 716 -22.57 5.13 -13.20
CA HIS A 716 -21.14 5.44 -13.40
C HIS A 716 -20.96 6.87 -13.94
N THR A 717 -21.51 7.86 -13.25
CA THR A 717 -21.56 9.25 -13.70
C THR A 717 -20.79 10.22 -12.82
N GLY A 718 -20.18 9.71 -11.74
CA GLY A 718 -19.53 10.56 -10.76
C GLY A 718 -18.24 11.20 -11.27
N ASP A 719 -17.98 12.40 -10.77
CA ASP A 719 -16.79 13.19 -11.06
C ASP A 719 -16.18 13.73 -9.76
N SER A 720 -14.87 13.66 -9.66
CA SER A 720 -14.11 14.31 -8.59
C SER A 720 -12.88 14.99 -9.14
N HIS A 721 -12.44 16.04 -8.48
CA HIS A 721 -11.21 16.72 -8.83
C HIS A 721 -10.43 17.16 -7.60
N TYR A 722 -9.12 17.06 -7.70
CA TYR A 722 -8.16 17.45 -6.68
C TYR A 722 -7.06 18.32 -7.26
N ARG A 723 -6.70 19.36 -6.51
CA ARG A 723 -5.57 20.23 -6.81
C ARG A 723 -4.77 20.44 -5.55
N GLU A 724 -3.46 20.39 -5.67
CA GLU A 724 -2.55 20.53 -4.54
C GLU A 724 -1.33 21.34 -4.95
N PHE A 725 -0.96 22.28 -4.11
CA PHE A 725 0.36 22.90 -4.09
C PHE A 725 1.04 22.51 -2.77
N GLU A 726 2.24 21.98 -2.86
CA GLU A 726 3.07 21.57 -1.71
C GLU A 726 4.38 22.35 -1.72
N ALA A 727 4.79 22.82 -0.53
CA ALA A 727 6.11 23.36 -0.27
C ALA A 727 6.70 22.63 0.94
N THR A 728 7.80 21.91 0.72
CA THR A 728 8.44 21.07 1.74
C THR A 728 9.90 21.48 1.90
N VAL A 729 10.35 21.57 3.14
CA VAL A 729 11.77 21.75 3.50
C VAL A 729 12.19 20.54 4.32
N HIS A 730 13.16 19.82 3.80
CA HIS A 730 13.83 18.74 4.52
C HIS A 730 15.22 19.19 4.99
N TYR A 731 15.48 19.04 6.28
CA TYR A 731 16.77 19.34 6.90
C TYR A 731 17.31 18.11 7.61
N GLN A 732 18.56 17.76 7.31
CA GLN A 732 19.25 16.66 7.98
C GLN A 732 20.59 17.12 8.58
N ALA A 733 20.75 16.94 9.88
CA ALA A 733 21.96 17.25 10.59
C ALA A 733 22.66 15.97 11.09
N GLY A 734 23.57 15.45 10.26
CA GLY A 734 24.22 14.17 10.51
C GLY A 734 23.23 12.98 10.45
N GLU A 735 23.64 11.85 11.03
CA GLU A 735 22.83 10.61 10.98
C GLU A 735 21.70 10.56 12.02
N ARG A 736 21.70 11.45 13.01
CA ARG A 736 20.79 11.36 14.16
C ARG A 736 19.72 12.44 14.24
N SER A 737 19.81 13.46 13.39
CA SER A 737 18.89 14.60 13.48
C SER A 737 18.35 14.96 12.12
N GLU A 738 17.03 15.00 12.04
CA GLU A 738 16.30 15.36 10.83
C GLU A 738 15.03 16.16 11.18
N LEU A 739 14.62 17.02 10.26
CA LEU A 739 13.39 17.80 10.35
C LEU A 739 12.77 17.89 8.96
N ASN A 740 11.48 17.55 8.87
CA ASN A 740 10.65 17.76 7.69
C ASN A 740 9.57 18.79 8.05
N VAL A 741 9.39 19.79 7.22
CA VAL A 741 8.33 20.81 7.35
C VAL A 741 7.66 20.95 6.00
N SER A 742 6.36 20.65 5.94
CA SER A 742 5.58 20.68 4.71
C SER A 742 4.33 21.54 4.88
N TYR A 743 4.12 22.46 3.95
CA TYR A 743 2.88 23.21 3.82
C TYR A 743 2.15 22.73 2.56
N VAL A 744 0.89 22.39 2.73
CA VAL A 744 0.00 21.93 1.65
C VAL A 744 -1.19 22.86 1.54
N ARG A 745 -1.43 23.36 0.34
CA ARG A 745 -2.67 24.01 -0.05
C ARG A 745 -3.41 23.14 -1.04
N SER A 746 -4.60 22.68 -0.67
CA SER A 746 -5.35 21.73 -1.50
C SER A 746 -6.83 22.11 -1.64
N GLN A 747 -7.46 21.54 -2.66
CA GLN A 747 -8.88 21.59 -2.90
C GLN A 747 -9.34 20.22 -3.41
N ALA A 748 -10.34 19.63 -2.76
CA ALA A 748 -10.99 18.38 -3.16
C ALA A 748 -12.50 18.62 -3.29
N ARG A 749 -13.06 18.42 -4.49
CA ARG A 749 -14.49 18.58 -4.78
C ARG A 749 -14.95 17.42 -5.67
N GLY A 750 -16.21 17.02 -5.53
CA GLY A 750 -16.80 15.94 -6.33
C GLY A 750 -18.18 15.58 -5.86
N ASP A 751 -18.71 14.51 -6.41
CA ASP A 751 -19.98 13.93 -6.01
C ASP A 751 -19.81 13.20 -4.67
N LEU A 752 -20.83 13.30 -3.80
CA LEU A 752 -20.74 12.88 -2.40
C LEU A 752 -21.31 11.49 -2.13
N ASN A 753 -22.09 10.95 -3.06
CA ASN A 753 -22.72 9.64 -2.91
C ASN A 753 -21.95 8.56 -3.67
N THR A 754 -20.62 8.57 -3.61
CA THR A 754 -19.87 7.47 -4.24
C THR A 754 -20.21 6.13 -3.58
N LEU A 755 -20.15 5.03 -4.33
CA LEU A 755 -20.33 3.69 -3.77
C LEU A 755 -19.42 3.46 -2.55
N SER A 756 -18.22 4.02 -2.60
CA SER A 756 -17.23 3.95 -1.52
C SER A 756 -17.65 4.72 -0.27
N ASP A 757 -18.44 5.77 -0.39
CA ASP A 757 -18.95 6.53 0.75
C ASP A 757 -20.22 5.92 1.33
N ILE A 758 -21.07 5.33 0.47
CA ILE A 758 -22.39 4.83 0.84
C ILE A 758 -22.38 3.37 1.32
N TYR A 759 -21.55 2.49 0.69
CA TYR A 759 -21.55 1.05 0.96
C TYR A 759 -20.26 0.51 1.57
N VAL A 760 -19.22 1.33 1.75
CA VAL A 760 -17.92 0.85 2.22
C VAL A 760 -17.45 1.58 3.48
N PRO A 761 -17.11 0.89 4.56
CA PRO A 761 -17.24 -0.56 4.80
C PRO A 761 -18.67 -0.99 5.12
N PHE A 762 -19.57 -0.06 5.42
CA PHE A 762 -20.97 -0.27 5.81
C PHE A 762 -21.88 0.52 4.89
N GLU A 763 -23.10 0.04 4.75
CA GLU A 763 -24.15 0.80 4.12
C GLU A 763 -24.53 2.02 4.96
N ALA A 764 -24.69 3.18 4.32
CA ALA A 764 -25.19 4.37 4.98
C ALA A 764 -26.65 4.18 5.42
N PRO A 765 -27.01 4.51 6.67
CA PRO A 765 -28.37 4.32 7.16
C PRO A 765 -29.38 5.11 6.32
N VAL A 766 -29.02 6.31 5.88
CA VAL A 766 -29.89 7.19 5.08
C VAL A 766 -29.17 7.56 3.78
N ILE A 767 -29.82 7.33 2.66
CA ILE A 767 -29.32 7.68 1.33
C ILE A 767 -30.22 8.75 0.73
N ARG A 768 -29.66 9.95 0.45
CA ARG A 768 -30.33 11.07 -0.18
C ARG A 768 -29.86 11.22 -1.63
N PRO A 769 -30.57 12.03 -2.47
CA PRO A 769 -30.07 12.29 -3.81
C PRO A 769 -28.64 12.81 -3.81
N ASP A 770 -27.85 12.34 -4.78
CA ASP A 770 -26.46 12.77 -4.91
C ASP A 770 -26.36 14.25 -5.19
N VAL A 771 -25.32 14.86 -4.65
CA VAL A 771 -24.97 16.28 -4.82
C VAL A 771 -23.46 16.44 -4.94
N THR A 772 -23.04 17.43 -5.72
CA THR A 772 -21.64 17.81 -5.82
C THR A 772 -21.28 18.81 -4.72
N GLY A 773 -20.17 18.58 -4.01
CA GLY A 773 -19.73 19.44 -2.91
C GLY A 773 -18.24 19.34 -2.63
N ASN A 774 -17.80 19.89 -1.48
CA ASN A 774 -16.47 19.60 -0.96
C ASN A 774 -16.41 18.14 -0.49
N LEU A 775 -15.38 17.39 -0.89
CA LEU A 775 -15.16 16.04 -0.38
C LEU A 775 -14.78 16.07 1.11
N ALA A 776 -15.04 15.00 1.84
CA ALA A 776 -14.72 14.90 3.28
C ALA A 776 -13.24 15.17 3.58
N SER A 777 -12.35 14.90 2.63
CA SER A 777 -10.90 15.15 2.70
C SER A 777 -10.48 16.58 2.32
N ASN A 778 -11.43 17.49 2.00
CA ASN A 778 -11.08 18.85 1.60
C ASN A 778 -10.51 19.67 2.76
N VAL A 779 -9.18 19.76 2.82
CA VAL A 779 -8.40 20.53 3.79
C VAL A 779 -7.64 21.63 3.06
N PRO A 780 -8.17 22.86 2.96
CA PRO A 780 -7.56 23.92 2.16
C PRO A 780 -6.13 24.30 2.55
N ASN A 781 -5.79 24.25 3.83
CA ASN A 781 -4.46 24.58 4.31
C ASN A 781 -4.03 23.55 5.36
N ARG A 782 -2.81 23.04 5.24
CA ARG A 782 -2.20 22.15 6.22
C ARG A 782 -0.72 22.41 6.34
N LEU A 783 -0.23 22.53 7.56
CA LEU A 783 1.18 22.50 7.92
C LEU A 783 1.41 21.21 8.72
N VAL A 784 2.24 20.33 8.20
CA VAL A 784 2.71 19.15 8.92
C VAL A 784 4.23 19.23 9.06
N SER A 785 4.72 19.04 10.27
CA SER A 785 6.14 19.02 10.56
C SER A 785 6.44 17.84 11.48
N TRP A 786 7.50 17.11 11.17
CA TRP A 786 7.99 16.04 12.01
C TRP A 786 9.51 15.97 11.94
N GLY A 787 10.10 15.43 12.99
CA GLY A 787 11.54 15.26 13.04
C GLY A 787 11.99 14.32 14.15
N ALA A 788 13.28 14.02 14.15
CA ALA A 788 13.95 13.28 15.20
C ALA A 788 15.29 13.96 15.49
N PHE A 789 15.58 14.21 16.76
CA PHE A 789 16.78 14.93 17.20
C PHE A 789 17.57 14.10 18.20
N GLY A 790 18.79 13.71 17.82
CA GLY A 790 19.76 13.07 18.71
C GLY A 790 20.42 14.10 19.62
N LEU A 791 20.12 14.06 20.91
CA LEU A 791 20.67 14.91 21.93
C LEU A 791 21.84 14.21 22.67
N PRO A 792 22.66 14.95 23.46
CA PRO A 792 23.63 14.34 24.35
C PRO A 792 23.03 13.26 25.26
N TRP A 793 23.86 12.37 25.80
CA TRP A 793 23.47 11.24 26.65
C TRP A 793 22.58 10.17 25.99
N ASN A 794 22.65 10.02 24.65
CA ASN A 794 21.83 9.09 23.86
C ASN A 794 20.32 9.30 24.08
N ILE A 795 19.91 10.55 24.19
CA ILE A 795 18.48 10.93 24.21
C ILE A 795 18.05 11.21 22.76
N THR A 796 16.90 10.69 22.37
CA THR A 796 16.24 11.03 21.12
C THR A 796 14.93 11.73 21.45
N LEU A 797 14.67 12.86 20.79
CA LEU A 797 13.46 13.63 20.92
C LEU A 797 12.81 13.77 19.53
N SER A 798 11.53 13.41 19.42
CA SER A 798 10.81 13.36 18.14
C SER A 798 9.49 14.11 18.24
N PRO A 799 9.46 15.39 17.83
CA PRO A 799 8.23 16.18 17.73
C PRO A 799 7.49 15.90 16.43
N VAL A 800 6.16 16.00 16.48
CA VAL A 800 5.26 16.08 15.34
C VAL A 800 4.28 17.23 15.59
N VAL A 801 4.08 18.07 14.58
CA VAL A 801 3.10 19.17 14.59
C VAL A 801 2.18 19.02 13.39
N ASP A 802 0.87 19.00 13.60
CA ASP A 802 -0.14 19.04 12.54
C ASP A 802 -1.09 20.21 12.81
N VAL A 803 -1.08 21.19 11.90
CA VAL A 803 -2.01 22.33 11.92
C VAL A 803 -2.76 22.33 10.61
N ARG A 804 -4.07 22.26 10.65
CA ARG A 804 -4.86 22.21 9.42
C ARG A 804 -6.22 22.91 9.55
N SER A 805 -6.72 23.39 8.41
CA SER A 805 -8.11 23.80 8.30
C SER A 805 -9.03 22.66 8.74
N GLY A 806 -10.11 22.98 9.43
CA GLY A 806 -11.10 22.02 9.84
C GLY A 806 -11.67 21.22 8.68
N LEU A 807 -12.02 19.97 8.91
CA LEU A 807 -12.72 19.11 7.94
C LEU A 807 -14.10 19.71 7.62
N PRO A 808 -14.63 19.51 6.41
CA PRO A 808 -15.95 19.99 6.05
C PRO A 808 -17.06 19.13 6.69
N TYR A 809 -18.23 19.70 6.88
CA TYR A 809 -19.46 19.00 7.25
C TYR A 809 -20.68 19.70 6.64
N SER A 810 -21.81 19.00 6.59
CA SER A 810 -23.09 19.48 6.08
C SER A 810 -24.05 19.77 7.22
N ASN A 811 -24.86 20.81 7.10
CA ASN A 811 -26.07 20.96 7.89
C ASN A 811 -27.15 20.07 7.30
N VAL A 812 -27.95 19.45 8.17
CA VAL A 812 -29.07 18.58 7.77
C VAL A 812 -30.35 18.95 8.52
N ASP A 813 -31.49 18.57 7.95
CA ASP A 813 -32.79 18.67 8.60
C ASP A 813 -33.13 17.38 9.36
N THR A 814 -34.35 17.31 9.91
CA THR A 814 -34.84 16.14 10.67
C THR A 814 -34.81 14.84 9.85
N LEU A 815 -35.01 14.91 8.56
CA LEU A 815 -34.98 13.75 7.65
C LEU A 815 -33.60 13.49 7.08
N GLN A 816 -32.54 14.12 7.62
CA GLN A 816 -31.15 14.02 7.15
C GLN A 816 -30.94 14.54 5.71
N SER A 817 -31.82 15.43 5.23
CA SER A 817 -31.62 16.12 3.95
C SER A 817 -30.69 17.31 4.14
N TYR A 818 -29.86 17.60 3.15
CA TYR A 818 -28.93 18.71 3.20
C TYR A 818 -29.66 20.06 3.26
N VAL A 819 -29.22 20.93 4.17
CA VAL A 819 -29.71 22.29 4.29
C VAL A 819 -28.61 23.26 3.83
N GLY A 820 -28.80 23.82 2.66
CA GLY A 820 -27.78 24.59 1.95
C GLY A 820 -26.84 23.73 1.12
N GLU A 821 -25.66 24.27 0.79
CA GLU A 821 -24.63 23.52 0.04
C GLU A 821 -24.00 22.46 0.95
N ALA A 822 -23.92 21.24 0.46
CA ALA A 822 -23.34 20.11 1.18
C ALA A 822 -21.84 20.34 1.44
N ASN A 823 -21.36 19.93 2.63
CA ASN A 823 -19.97 20.08 3.06
C ASN A 823 -19.42 21.52 2.97
N SER A 824 -20.33 22.52 3.13
CA SER A 824 -19.96 23.94 3.09
C SER A 824 -19.48 24.47 4.46
N GLN A 825 -19.88 23.84 5.54
CA GLN A 825 -19.46 24.17 6.89
C GLN A 825 -18.12 23.53 7.22
N ARG A 826 -17.42 24.06 8.26
CA ARG A 826 -16.11 23.51 8.67
C ARG A 826 -15.99 23.43 10.18
N PHE A 827 -15.35 22.36 10.61
CA PHE A 827 -14.85 22.27 11.98
C PHE A 827 -13.82 23.39 12.24
N PRO A 828 -13.59 23.74 13.51
CA PRO A 828 -12.49 24.62 13.90
C PRO A 828 -11.14 24.12 13.38
N THR A 829 -10.16 25.03 13.34
CA THR A 829 -8.78 24.68 12.98
C THR A 829 -8.27 23.57 13.90
N PHE A 830 -7.82 22.47 13.32
CA PHE A 830 -7.19 21.37 14.02
C PHE A 830 -5.75 21.72 14.36
N PHE A 831 -5.34 21.44 15.60
CA PHE A 831 -3.96 21.58 16.06
C PHE A 831 -3.58 20.39 16.93
N SER A 832 -2.48 19.70 16.61
CA SER A 832 -1.85 18.72 17.47
C SER A 832 -0.34 18.95 17.53
N PHE A 833 0.19 18.92 18.75
CA PHE A 833 1.60 18.82 19.00
C PHE A 833 1.87 17.53 19.74
N ASP A 834 2.56 16.60 19.08
CA ASP A 834 2.87 15.28 19.59
C ASP A 834 4.38 15.18 19.85
N LEU A 835 4.77 14.48 20.90
CA LEU A 835 6.15 14.38 21.32
C LEU A 835 6.46 12.97 21.81
N LYS A 836 7.56 12.39 21.31
CA LYS A 836 8.16 11.16 21.83
C LYS A 836 9.60 11.48 22.27
N GLY A 837 9.96 11.04 23.46
CA GLY A 837 11.33 11.15 23.95
C GLY A 837 11.76 9.88 24.62
N TYR A 838 12.96 9.38 24.29
CA TYR A 838 13.51 8.20 24.95
C TYR A 838 15.03 8.32 25.09
N ARG A 839 15.58 7.61 26.07
CA ARG A 839 17.01 7.44 26.26
C ARG A 839 17.39 5.99 25.99
N GLU A 840 18.51 5.80 25.28
CA GLU A 840 19.05 4.50 24.97
C GLU A 840 20.19 4.14 25.93
N PHE A 841 20.13 2.95 26.54
CA PHE A 841 21.13 2.41 27.46
C PHE A 841 21.74 1.14 26.86
N LYS A 842 23.06 0.99 26.98
CA LYS A 842 23.73 -0.28 26.71
C LYS A 842 23.64 -1.17 27.94
N LEU A 843 23.25 -2.43 27.78
CA LEU A 843 23.18 -3.40 28.87
C LEU A 843 24.51 -4.16 29.00
N PRO A 844 25.32 -3.90 30.07
CA PRO A 844 26.64 -4.52 30.22
C PRO A 844 26.59 -5.98 30.69
N PHE A 845 25.45 -6.46 31.23
CA PHE A 845 25.36 -7.73 31.96
C PHE A 845 25.14 -8.99 31.12
N PHE A 846 24.89 -8.87 29.83
CA PHE A 846 24.60 -10.03 28.98
C PHE A 846 25.62 -10.14 27.85
N SER A 847 26.68 -10.90 28.04
CA SER A 847 27.72 -11.31 27.08
C SER A 847 28.43 -10.17 26.30
N SER A 848 29.78 -10.12 26.42
CA SER A 848 30.64 -9.09 25.81
C SER A 848 30.65 -9.00 24.28
N LYS A 849 29.89 -9.83 23.57
CA LYS A 849 29.89 -9.90 22.10
C LYS A 849 28.62 -9.36 21.44
N LYS A 850 27.58 -8.91 22.18
CA LYS A 850 26.33 -8.42 21.60
C LYS A 850 25.96 -7.04 22.16
N ASN A 851 25.79 -6.05 21.27
CA ASN A 851 25.35 -4.67 21.59
C ASN A 851 23.87 -4.62 21.93
N ARG A 852 23.45 -5.21 23.04
CA ARG A 852 22.06 -5.09 23.50
C ARG A 852 21.78 -3.71 24.02
N ARG A 853 20.66 -3.13 23.59
CA ARG A 853 20.24 -1.78 23.97
C ARG A 853 18.83 -1.84 24.52
N VAL A 854 18.60 -1.00 25.54
CA VAL A 854 17.26 -0.77 26.09
C VAL A 854 16.91 0.69 25.85
N ARG A 855 15.74 0.96 25.30
CA ARG A 855 15.17 2.30 25.19
C ARG A 855 14.10 2.45 26.25
N ILE A 856 14.19 3.53 27.01
CA ILE A 856 13.19 3.89 28.01
C ILE A 856 12.79 5.34 27.76
N GLY A 857 11.46 5.58 27.69
CA GLY A 857 10.95 6.92 27.39
C GLY A 857 9.46 7.05 27.56
N LEU A 858 8.95 8.15 27.01
CA LEU A 858 7.55 8.55 27.06
C LEU A 858 7.13 9.07 25.68
N TYR A 859 5.86 8.90 25.36
CA TYR A 859 5.23 9.64 24.27
C TYR A 859 3.94 10.29 24.71
N MET A 860 3.63 11.42 24.10
CA MET A 860 2.40 12.18 24.32
C MET A 860 1.83 12.62 22.96
N ILE A 861 0.58 12.30 22.71
CA ILE A 861 -0.20 12.80 21.57
C ILE A 861 -1.07 13.93 22.06
N ASN A 862 -1.16 15.02 21.30
CA ASN A 862 -1.84 16.25 21.68
C ASN A 862 -1.31 16.80 23.03
N LEU A 863 0.01 17.00 23.11
CA LEU A 863 0.73 17.44 24.33
C LEU A 863 0.09 18.70 24.92
N THR A 864 -0.28 19.66 24.08
CA THR A 864 -0.92 20.92 24.48
C THR A 864 -2.35 20.75 24.98
N ASN A 865 -2.94 19.55 24.81
CA ASN A 865 -4.35 19.27 25.11
C ASN A 865 -5.31 20.25 24.41
N HIS A 866 -4.98 20.64 23.17
CA HIS A 866 -5.83 21.48 22.36
C HIS A 866 -7.18 20.81 22.14
N SER A 867 -8.26 21.57 22.22
CA SER A 867 -9.62 21.08 22.03
C SER A 867 -9.94 20.92 20.54
N ASN A 868 -9.68 19.72 20.00
CA ASN A 868 -10.04 19.36 18.63
C ASN A 868 -11.38 18.61 18.65
N PRO A 869 -12.49 19.24 18.24
CA PRO A 869 -13.77 18.54 18.19
C PRO A 869 -13.78 17.50 17.05
N LEU A 870 -14.44 16.39 17.31
CA LEU A 870 -14.60 15.29 16.35
C LEU A 870 -16.00 15.26 15.75
N GLU A 871 -16.99 15.88 16.43
CA GLU A 871 -18.39 15.89 16.03
C GLU A 871 -19.03 17.25 16.25
N VAL A 872 -20.18 17.45 15.62
CA VAL A 872 -21.00 18.65 15.72
C VAL A 872 -22.49 18.29 15.63
N TYR A 873 -23.32 18.94 16.40
CA TYR A 873 -24.78 18.86 16.21
C TYR A 873 -25.13 19.63 14.93
N ASN A 874 -25.15 18.93 13.81
CA ASN A 874 -25.36 19.52 12.50
C ASN A 874 -26.83 19.51 12.03
N ASN A 875 -27.74 18.93 12.81
CA ASN A 875 -29.17 18.98 12.54
C ASN A 875 -29.75 20.33 12.98
N ILE A 876 -30.32 21.09 12.03
CA ILE A 876 -30.82 22.47 12.27
C ILE A 876 -32.00 22.51 13.24
N THR A 877 -32.67 21.37 13.48
CA THR A 877 -33.80 21.29 14.44
C THR A 877 -33.33 20.92 15.85
N SER A 878 -32.06 20.59 16.05
CA SER A 878 -31.48 20.32 17.35
C SER A 878 -31.41 21.60 18.20
N PRO A 879 -31.76 21.55 19.50
CA PRO A 879 -31.52 22.67 20.41
C PRO A 879 -30.04 22.96 20.62
N TYR A 880 -29.15 22.01 20.26
CA TYR A 880 -27.70 22.13 20.34
C TYR A 880 -27.05 22.45 18.97
N PHE A 881 -27.83 22.80 17.97
CA PHE A 881 -27.33 23.06 16.62
C PHE A 881 -26.08 23.95 16.62
N GLY A 882 -25.04 23.51 15.91
CA GLY A 882 -23.76 24.21 15.79
C GLY A 882 -22.79 23.98 16.97
N HIS A 883 -23.20 23.27 18.05
CA HIS A 883 -22.30 22.96 19.15
C HIS A 883 -21.38 21.79 18.77
N PHE A 884 -20.08 21.97 19.00
CA PHE A 884 -19.06 20.95 18.79
C PHE A 884 -18.88 20.07 20.03
N VAL A 885 -18.71 18.75 19.80
CA VAL A 885 -18.60 17.74 20.86
C VAL A 885 -17.55 16.68 20.51
N GLY A 886 -17.34 15.70 21.39
CA GLY A 886 -16.45 14.57 21.12
C GLY A 886 -14.98 14.98 20.95
N PHE A 887 -14.41 15.76 21.88
CA PHE A 887 -13.06 16.31 21.74
C PHE A 887 -11.97 15.25 21.85
N GLN A 888 -10.93 15.37 21.01
CA GLN A 888 -9.75 14.53 21.04
C GLN A 888 -9.06 14.56 22.41
N HIS A 889 -8.77 13.38 22.94
CA HIS A 889 -8.02 13.24 24.17
C HIS A 889 -6.51 13.42 23.97
N ARG A 890 -5.81 13.91 25.02
CA ARG A 890 -4.38 13.68 25.19
C ARG A 890 -4.15 12.20 25.45
N VAL A 891 -3.23 11.58 24.72
CA VAL A 891 -2.80 10.20 24.94
C VAL A 891 -1.37 10.21 25.41
N ASN A 892 -1.08 9.50 26.50
CA ASN A 892 0.28 9.35 27.03
C ASN A 892 0.62 7.86 27.07
N GLY A 893 1.86 7.51 26.84
CA GLY A 893 2.35 6.15 26.97
C GLY A 893 3.83 6.10 27.30
N PHE A 894 4.25 4.93 27.77
CA PHE A 894 5.65 4.61 28.02
C PHE A 894 6.27 3.97 26.76
N VAL A 895 7.57 4.13 26.61
CA VAL A 895 8.38 3.45 25.61
C VAL A 895 9.37 2.57 26.36
N ILE A 896 9.29 1.26 26.15
CA ILE A 896 10.26 0.30 26.70
C ILE A 896 10.54 -0.70 25.59
N ASP A 897 11.74 -0.58 24.98
CA ASP A 897 12.16 -1.45 23.89
C ASP A 897 13.48 -2.13 24.27
N ILE A 898 13.59 -3.40 23.92
CA ILE A 898 14.82 -4.19 24.06
C ILE A 898 15.23 -4.62 22.64
N VAL A 899 16.34 -4.16 22.16
CA VAL A 899 16.84 -4.43 20.82
C VAL A 899 18.27 -4.95 20.84
N ASN A 900 18.64 -5.80 19.88
CA ASN A 900 19.97 -6.40 19.77
C ASN A 900 20.65 -5.95 18.47
#